data_5e7c79589a90da4bac08e5f4c63050e7
#
_entry.id   5e7c79589a90da4bac08e5f4c63050e7
#
_cell.length_a   1.000
_cell.length_b   1.000
_cell.length_c   1.000
_cell.angle_alpha   90.00
_cell.angle_beta   90.00
_cell.angle_gamma   90.00
#
_symmetry.space_group_name_H-M   'P 1'
#
loop_
_entity.id
_entity.type
_entity.pdbx_description
1 polymer ?
#
loop_
_entity_poly.entity_id
_entity_poly.type
_entity_poly.pdbx_seq_one_letter_code
_entity_poly.pdbx_strand_id
1 'polypeptide(L)'
;MANVSPGVYTKIIDLSTFVQAVPSSIGFLCGLTRKGRDNELIFLSSRAQFVNEFGEPNIVDYGKDYGQGPYIAYNFLGESGALYWIRALPDDATYANFRIDASMAPADATATVSITWVSDIQTKTELQSDLAVDGTTTPICFLYPIGRGDYYNAIGVRLTEFANPTINDVYVLDIYEKQSDGDNVIIESFNVSFNPEAKDNSGDSIWIQNVLNIYSSVLRAEMVLPSGSYTSGYELVVKTYDKEIGTVTIDNNAGSATISDNKQDFSDWITNPETGNANYAVIAKDAKGNSLWGWLGNSSGLDDETINVFDTRDLSSATQSWIGDTTNFDANSIITYQIKKSNTDIASAFISSEPIPLRKGSEGSLRTATGEVNTDENTGAEFLLQQAYAGLIDDSILDPETIYFSLVFDAGYPADVKSAISTLVQTRRDCVAILDNGDNSTSSNAIITRENTNTFNNFYVALYESYNKVSDIFTGQDVWFSPIYHMSYIIPRNDNVAELWFAPAGFNRASIDVIKELRYNPLLGDRDRMYLKQLNPIVKFSQGYVVWGQLTSQAKPSALQDLNIVRLVLYCKRALEQYCRFFIFEQNDPVTWGEVSGDIIEFLEQIKNRRGLDSYSVDVGATEYERKTKKFHVNVTLNPTRVVEQIQLNFFIQ
;
A
#
# COMPACT_ATOMS: atom_id res chain seq x y z
N MET A 1 18.62 41.30 10.12
CA MET A 1 18.83 42.76 10.35
C MET A 1 19.53 43.27 9.12
N ALA A 2 19.00 44.35 8.52
CA ALA A 2 19.68 44.99 7.37
C ALA A 2 20.87 45.76 7.93
N ASN A 3 22.05 45.56 7.35
CA ASN A 3 23.26 46.33 7.69
C ASN A 3 23.12 47.77 7.17
N VAL A 4 23.04 48.72 8.08
CA VAL A 4 22.68 50.12 7.78
C VAL A 4 23.91 51.08 7.78
N SER A 5 25.07 50.64 8.29
CA SER A 5 26.28 51.46 8.30
C SER A 5 27.18 51.22 7.09
N PRO A 6 27.96 52.24 6.61
CA PRO A 6 28.94 52.00 5.57
C PRO A 6 30.00 50.98 6.03
N GLY A 7 30.18 49.88 5.23
CA GLY A 7 31.13 48.82 5.53
C GLY A 7 31.17 47.79 4.43
N VAL A 8 32.19 46.95 4.43
CA VAL A 8 32.29 45.78 3.53
C VAL A 8 31.60 44.62 4.22
N TYR A 9 30.50 44.13 3.65
CA TYR A 9 29.73 43.00 4.15
C TYR A 9 29.99 41.79 3.28
N THR A 10 30.61 40.78 3.84
CA THR A 10 30.86 39.52 3.15
C THR A 10 29.80 38.49 3.55
N LYS A 11 29.21 37.83 2.57
CA LYS A 11 28.36 36.69 2.72
C LYS A 11 29.03 35.51 2.02
N ILE A 12 29.33 34.47 2.75
CA ILE A 12 29.75 33.20 2.14
C ILE A 12 28.49 32.53 1.64
N ILE A 13 28.42 32.33 0.34
CA ILE A 13 27.38 31.52 -0.32
C ILE A 13 28.14 30.30 -0.83
N ASP A 14 27.88 29.16 -0.22
CA ASP A 14 28.43 27.89 -0.70
C ASP A 14 27.62 27.49 -1.95
N LEU A 15 28.24 27.55 -3.10
CA LEU A 15 27.72 27.11 -4.40
C LEU A 15 28.38 25.82 -4.85
N SER A 16 29.11 25.11 -3.95
CA SER A 16 29.78 23.88 -4.30
C SER A 16 28.76 22.83 -4.74
N THR A 17 28.88 22.43 -5.99
CA THR A 17 28.25 21.23 -6.51
C THR A 17 29.19 20.06 -6.23
N PHE A 18 28.65 18.92 -5.83
CA PHE A 18 29.44 17.70 -5.63
C PHE A 18 28.64 16.50 -6.14
N VAL A 19 29.34 15.45 -6.54
CA VAL A 19 28.71 14.21 -6.94
C VAL A 19 28.09 13.55 -5.70
N GLN A 20 26.77 13.54 -5.64
CA GLN A 20 26.06 12.96 -4.50
C GLN A 20 26.16 11.43 -4.48
N ALA A 21 26.32 10.86 -3.29
CA ALA A 21 26.22 9.43 -3.12
C ALA A 21 24.76 8.97 -3.37
N VAL A 22 24.59 7.98 -4.22
CA VAL A 22 23.29 7.36 -4.53
C VAL A 22 23.04 6.23 -3.54
N PRO A 23 21.81 5.99 -3.06
CA PRO A 23 21.49 4.81 -2.28
C PRO A 23 21.92 3.53 -3.00
N SER A 24 22.65 2.65 -2.30
CA SER A 24 23.30 1.49 -2.93
C SER A 24 22.39 0.28 -3.08
N SER A 25 21.40 0.14 -2.20
CA SER A 25 20.53 -1.04 -2.10
C SER A 25 19.06 -0.63 -2.14
N ILE A 26 18.58 -0.26 -3.31
CA ILE A 26 17.15 -0.11 -3.58
C ILE A 26 16.72 -1.35 -4.37
N GLY A 27 15.75 -2.10 -3.82
CA GLY A 27 15.23 -3.31 -4.43
C GLY A 27 13.96 -3.06 -5.25
N PHE A 28 13.72 -3.94 -6.21
CA PHE A 28 12.46 -4.05 -6.92
C PHE A 28 12.02 -5.52 -6.99
N LEU A 29 10.75 -5.78 -6.71
CA LEU A 29 10.16 -7.10 -6.75
C LEU A 29 8.67 -7.01 -7.08
N CYS A 30 8.21 -7.83 -8.02
CA CYS A 30 6.80 -8.11 -8.23
C CYS A 30 6.44 -9.43 -7.55
N GLY A 31 5.26 -9.51 -6.95
CA GLY A 31 4.83 -10.74 -6.29
C GLY A 31 3.33 -10.81 -6.07
N LEU A 32 2.89 -11.94 -5.53
CA LEU A 32 1.51 -12.24 -5.21
C LEU A 32 1.31 -12.16 -3.70
N THR A 33 0.28 -11.46 -3.26
CA THR A 33 -0.18 -11.40 -1.87
C THR A 33 -1.71 -11.40 -1.83
N ARG A 34 -2.29 -11.91 -0.74
CA ARG A 34 -3.76 -11.98 -0.62
C ARG A 34 -4.41 -10.64 -0.39
N LYS A 35 -3.72 -9.70 0.24
CA LYS A 35 -4.22 -8.35 0.51
C LYS A 35 -3.25 -7.26 0.03
N GLY A 36 -3.67 -6.01 0.08
CA GLY A 36 -2.92 -4.82 -0.28
C GLY A 36 -3.36 -4.22 -1.62
N ARG A 37 -2.88 -3.01 -1.89
CA ARG A 37 -3.10 -2.34 -3.17
C ARG A 37 -2.52 -3.18 -4.30
N ASP A 38 -3.22 -3.26 -5.41
CA ASP A 38 -2.83 -4.07 -6.55
C ASP A 38 -2.53 -3.23 -7.79
N ASN A 39 -1.67 -3.77 -8.64
CA ASN A 39 -1.31 -3.23 -9.95
C ASN A 39 -0.77 -1.79 -9.92
N GLU A 40 -0.15 -1.39 -8.83
CA GLU A 40 0.55 -0.11 -8.71
C GLU A 40 1.90 -0.29 -8.01
N LEU A 41 2.86 0.55 -8.39
CA LEU A 41 4.20 0.55 -7.82
C LEU A 41 4.21 1.24 -6.46
N ILE A 42 4.54 0.49 -5.41
CA ILE A 42 4.52 0.96 -4.03
C ILE A 42 5.93 0.98 -3.48
N PHE A 43 6.32 2.12 -2.91
CA PHE A 43 7.58 2.25 -2.19
C PHE A 43 7.39 1.87 -0.71
N LEU A 44 8.24 0.96 -0.23
CA LEU A 44 8.22 0.43 1.12
C LEU A 44 9.52 0.74 1.84
N SER A 45 9.42 1.23 3.07
CA SER A 45 10.56 1.64 3.88
C SER A 45 10.84 0.71 5.07
N SER A 46 9.94 -0.21 5.39
CA SER A 46 10.11 -1.09 6.54
C SER A 46 9.30 -2.39 6.43
N ARG A 47 9.73 -3.42 7.19
CA ARG A 47 8.97 -4.68 7.36
C ARG A 47 7.56 -4.45 7.88
N ALA A 48 7.41 -3.54 8.84
CA ALA A 48 6.11 -3.24 9.42
C ALA A 48 5.14 -2.66 8.39
N GLN A 49 5.61 -1.75 7.52
CA GLN A 49 4.81 -1.20 6.43
C GLN A 49 4.39 -2.30 5.45
N PHE A 50 5.30 -3.21 5.09
CA PHE A 50 4.98 -4.34 4.21
C PHE A 50 3.89 -5.23 4.81
N VAL A 51 4.04 -5.65 6.07
CA VAL A 51 3.09 -6.53 6.74
C VAL A 51 1.72 -5.86 6.92
N ASN A 52 1.70 -4.59 7.29
CA ASN A 52 0.44 -3.85 7.43
C ASN A 52 -0.34 -3.80 6.12
N GLU A 53 0.33 -3.55 5.00
CA GLU A 53 -0.32 -3.39 3.71
C GLU A 53 -0.59 -4.72 3.00
N PHE A 54 0.39 -5.64 2.98
CA PHE A 54 0.34 -6.86 2.17
C PHE A 54 0.14 -8.15 2.99
N GLY A 55 0.18 -8.05 4.31
CA GLY A 55 0.05 -9.19 5.22
C GLY A 55 1.38 -9.88 5.52
N GLU A 56 1.31 -10.80 6.47
CA GLU A 56 2.43 -11.67 6.78
C GLU A 56 2.69 -12.66 5.63
N PRO A 57 3.97 -12.90 5.28
CA PRO A 57 4.31 -13.90 4.28
C PRO A 57 3.76 -15.29 4.64
N ASN A 58 3.10 -15.93 3.68
CA ASN A 58 2.59 -17.29 3.83
C ASN A 58 2.77 -18.07 2.53
N ILE A 59 3.65 -19.06 2.54
CA ILE A 59 3.97 -19.88 1.37
C ILE A 59 2.78 -20.71 0.88
N VAL A 60 1.82 -21.01 1.76
CA VAL A 60 0.66 -21.84 1.44
C VAL A 60 -0.28 -21.12 0.48
N ASP A 61 -0.35 -19.80 0.54
CA ASP A 61 -1.30 -19.02 -0.25
C ASP A 61 -1.09 -19.19 -1.77
N TYR A 62 0.16 -19.23 -2.23
CA TYR A 62 0.49 -19.33 -3.66
C TYR A 62 1.49 -20.46 -3.99
N GLY A 63 1.82 -21.30 -3.01
CA GLY A 63 2.74 -22.43 -3.17
C GLY A 63 4.20 -21.99 -3.32
N LYS A 64 5.07 -23.00 -3.49
CA LYS A 64 6.53 -22.78 -3.51
C LYS A 64 7.03 -21.97 -4.73
N ASP A 65 6.32 -22.01 -5.84
CA ASP A 65 6.76 -21.42 -7.11
C ASP A 65 6.31 -19.95 -7.25
N TYR A 66 5.33 -19.50 -6.48
CA TYR A 66 4.79 -18.13 -6.56
C TYR A 66 4.66 -17.44 -5.19
N GLY A 67 4.76 -18.17 -4.09
CA GLY A 67 4.56 -17.64 -2.73
C GLY A 67 5.81 -17.16 -2.01
N GLN A 68 7.00 -17.19 -2.65
CA GLN A 68 8.24 -16.78 -2.00
C GLN A 68 8.49 -15.26 -2.02
N GLY A 69 7.83 -14.52 -2.92
CA GLY A 69 8.01 -13.08 -3.08
C GLY A 69 7.87 -12.29 -1.78
N PRO A 70 6.80 -12.47 -0.99
CA PRO A 70 6.62 -11.78 0.29
C PRO A 70 7.76 -12.01 1.30
N TYR A 71 8.33 -13.23 1.35
CA TYR A 71 9.47 -13.53 2.22
C TYR A 71 10.75 -12.79 1.80
N ILE A 72 11.00 -12.71 0.49
CA ILE A 72 12.13 -11.98 -0.08
C ILE A 72 12.01 -10.49 0.20
N ALA A 73 10.82 -9.92 -0.01
CA ALA A 73 10.52 -8.53 0.34
C ALA A 73 10.73 -8.25 1.84
N TYR A 74 10.20 -9.11 2.71
CA TYR A 74 10.34 -9.00 4.16
C TYR A 74 11.80 -9.08 4.61
N ASN A 75 12.58 -10.01 4.05
CA ASN A 75 14.00 -10.16 4.35
C ASN A 75 14.80 -8.96 3.88
N PHE A 76 14.56 -8.50 2.66
CA PHE A 76 15.23 -7.33 2.09
C PHE A 76 15.00 -6.07 2.93
N LEU A 77 13.75 -5.81 3.31
CA LEU A 77 13.37 -4.68 4.17
C LEU A 77 13.92 -4.76 5.60
N GLY A 78 14.49 -5.89 6.00
CA GLY A 78 15.19 -6.02 7.27
C GLY A 78 16.58 -5.42 7.30
N GLU A 79 17.19 -5.27 6.14
CA GLU A 79 18.57 -4.76 5.97
C GLU A 79 18.60 -3.47 5.12
N SER A 80 17.60 -3.27 4.24
CA SER A 80 17.45 -2.07 3.42
C SER A 80 16.09 -1.42 3.67
N GLY A 81 16.06 -0.12 3.84
CA GLY A 81 14.84 0.67 3.98
C GLY A 81 14.24 1.16 2.65
N ALA A 82 14.46 0.47 1.55
CA ALA A 82 14.05 0.95 0.23
C ALA A 82 13.71 -0.22 -0.73
N LEU A 83 12.43 -0.56 -0.83
CA LEU A 83 11.93 -1.58 -1.74
C LEU A 83 10.76 -1.03 -2.54
N TYR A 84 10.81 -1.17 -3.85
CA TYR A 84 9.65 -1.03 -4.72
C TYR A 84 8.97 -2.39 -4.88
N TRP A 85 7.67 -2.41 -4.66
CA TRP A 85 6.85 -3.60 -4.73
C TRP A 85 5.64 -3.39 -5.60
N ILE A 86 5.32 -4.39 -6.44
CA ILE A 86 4.05 -4.49 -7.16
C ILE A 86 3.35 -5.77 -6.73
N ARG A 87 2.14 -5.65 -6.19
CA ARG A 87 1.22 -6.77 -6.06
C ARG A 87 0.53 -6.98 -7.40
N ALA A 88 0.87 -8.05 -8.10
CA ALA A 88 0.27 -8.35 -9.37
C ALA A 88 -1.08 -9.05 -9.19
N LEU A 89 -2.12 -8.53 -9.85
CA LEU A 89 -3.44 -9.15 -9.95
C LEU A 89 -3.97 -9.04 -11.39
N PRO A 90 -4.72 -10.05 -11.87
CA PRO A 90 -5.33 -9.98 -13.18
C PRO A 90 -6.44 -8.95 -13.26
N ASP A 91 -6.77 -8.50 -14.47
CA ASP A 91 -7.78 -7.46 -14.67
C ASP A 91 -9.18 -7.89 -14.25
N ASP A 92 -9.48 -9.18 -14.35
CA ASP A 92 -10.75 -9.79 -13.96
C ASP A 92 -10.91 -10.05 -12.44
N ALA A 93 -9.91 -9.66 -11.63
CA ALA A 93 -10.05 -9.63 -10.17
C ALA A 93 -11.08 -8.59 -9.73
N THR A 94 -11.85 -8.88 -8.68
CA THR A 94 -12.97 -8.04 -8.24
C THR A 94 -12.80 -7.53 -6.83
N TYR A 95 -13.42 -6.37 -6.56
CA TYR A 95 -13.52 -5.81 -5.21
C TYR A 95 -14.56 -6.53 -4.37
N ALA A 96 -14.20 -6.92 -3.16
CA ALA A 96 -15.18 -7.20 -2.14
C ALA A 96 -15.87 -5.89 -1.75
N ASN A 97 -17.18 -5.89 -1.62
CA ASN A 97 -17.89 -4.65 -1.40
C ASN A 97 -19.22 -4.85 -0.68
N PHE A 98 -19.81 -3.77 -0.23
CA PHE A 98 -21.24 -3.65 -0.09
C PHE A 98 -21.71 -2.21 -0.36
N ARG A 99 -22.92 -2.10 -0.85
CA ARG A 99 -23.59 -0.86 -1.19
C ARG A 99 -24.81 -0.69 -0.31
N ILE A 100 -25.06 0.53 0.12
CA ILE A 100 -26.28 0.91 0.80
C ILE A 100 -27.16 1.62 -0.21
N ASP A 101 -28.34 1.07 -0.37
CA ASP A 101 -29.35 1.56 -1.29
C ASP A 101 -30.57 2.07 -0.52
N ALA A 102 -31.10 3.24 -0.89
CA ALA A 102 -32.43 3.66 -0.49
C ALA A 102 -33.41 3.31 -1.61
N SER A 103 -34.47 2.58 -1.30
CA SER A 103 -35.58 2.44 -2.24
C SER A 103 -36.40 3.72 -2.24
N MET A 104 -36.49 4.37 -3.39
CA MET A 104 -37.49 5.43 -3.63
C MET A 104 -38.84 4.78 -3.89
N ALA A 105 -39.64 4.69 -2.86
CA ALA A 105 -41.04 4.32 -3.06
C ALA A 105 -41.81 5.52 -3.65
N PRO A 106 -42.91 5.27 -4.38
CA PRO A 106 -43.85 6.32 -4.77
C PRO A 106 -44.25 7.15 -3.54
N ALA A 107 -44.71 8.37 -3.72
CA ALA A 107 -44.88 9.43 -2.74
C ALA A 107 -45.51 9.08 -1.36
N ASP A 108 -45.99 7.88 -1.18
CA ASP A 108 -46.69 7.41 0.02
C ASP A 108 -46.03 6.22 0.74
N ALA A 109 -44.85 5.81 0.38
CA ALA A 109 -44.19 4.67 1.02
C ALA A 109 -42.86 5.06 1.69
N THR A 110 -42.57 4.47 2.83
CA THR A 110 -41.32 4.59 3.61
C THR A 110 -40.14 4.23 2.75
N ALA A 111 -39.14 5.11 2.63
CA ALA A 111 -37.88 4.75 2.03
C ALA A 111 -37.24 3.63 2.89
N THR A 112 -37.07 2.45 2.31
CA THR A 112 -36.38 1.36 2.98
C THR A 112 -34.92 1.38 2.55
N VAL A 113 -34.02 1.29 3.52
CA VAL A 113 -32.58 1.14 3.28
C VAL A 113 -32.25 -0.33 3.25
N SER A 114 -31.51 -0.75 2.24
CA SER A 114 -31.06 -2.12 2.07
C SER A 114 -29.57 -2.19 1.80
N ILE A 115 -28.95 -3.33 2.14
CA ILE A 115 -27.56 -3.62 1.82
C ILE A 115 -27.53 -4.57 0.63
N THR A 116 -26.78 -4.18 -0.39
CA THR A 116 -26.60 -4.95 -1.61
C THR A 116 -25.12 -5.20 -1.84
N TRP A 117 -24.77 -6.41 -2.28
CA TRP A 117 -23.41 -6.77 -2.71
C TRP A 117 -23.38 -6.82 -4.22
N VAL A 118 -22.58 -5.95 -4.83
CA VAL A 118 -22.50 -5.84 -6.29
C VAL A 118 -21.45 -6.80 -6.82
N SER A 119 -21.81 -7.58 -7.85
CA SER A 119 -20.91 -8.52 -8.51
C SER A 119 -20.07 -7.83 -9.58
N ASP A 120 -18.91 -8.42 -9.90
CA ASP A 120 -18.11 -8.10 -11.08
C ASP A 120 -17.54 -6.68 -11.12
N ILE A 121 -17.34 -6.04 -9.97
CA ILE A 121 -16.68 -4.73 -9.87
C ILE A 121 -15.17 -4.92 -9.96
N GLN A 122 -14.57 -4.53 -11.08
CA GLN A 122 -13.14 -4.68 -11.36
C GLN A 122 -12.37 -3.37 -11.21
N THR A 123 -13.02 -2.23 -11.42
CA THR A 123 -12.41 -0.91 -11.40
C THR A 123 -13.13 0.09 -10.51
N LYS A 124 -12.40 1.09 -10.02
CA LYS A 124 -13.00 2.21 -9.26
C LYS A 124 -14.02 3.00 -10.11
N THR A 125 -13.85 3.04 -11.43
CA THR A 125 -14.78 3.72 -12.34
C THR A 125 -16.11 2.97 -12.43
N GLU A 126 -16.07 1.63 -12.40
CA GLU A 126 -17.31 0.81 -12.36
C GLU A 126 -18.05 1.02 -11.04
N LEU A 127 -17.34 1.11 -9.90
CA LEU A 127 -17.94 1.50 -8.64
C LEU A 127 -18.74 2.81 -8.76
N GLN A 128 -18.14 3.83 -9.37
CA GLN A 128 -18.79 5.13 -9.56
C GLN A 128 -19.94 5.07 -10.56
N SER A 129 -19.85 4.27 -11.61
CA SER A 129 -20.93 4.12 -12.60
C SER A 129 -22.11 3.33 -12.06
N ASP A 130 -21.85 2.36 -11.18
CA ASP A 130 -22.87 1.56 -10.52
C ASP A 130 -23.65 2.35 -9.43
N LEU A 131 -23.13 3.52 -9.07
CA LEU A 131 -23.85 4.51 -8.26
C LEU A 131 -24.90 5.30 -9.08
N ALA A 132 -25.05 5.03 -10.37
CA ALA A 132 -26.08 5.64 -11.19
C ALA A 132 -27.47 5.08 -10.83
N VAL A 133 -28.44 5.99 -10.69
CA VAL A 133 -29.82 5.68 -10.30
C VAL A 133 -30.51 4.82 -11.37
N ASP A 134 -30.92 3.63 -11.00
CA ASP A 134 -31.77 2.77 -11.82
C ASP A 134 -33.25 3.02 -11.47
N GLY A 135 -33.84 4.09 -11.60
CA GLY A 135 -35.27 4.43 -11.46
C GLY A 135 -36.06 3.90 -10.23
N THR A 136 -35.56 2.89 -9.49
CA THR A 136 -36.24 2.25 -8.35
C THR A 136 -35.40 2.25 -7.07
N THR A 137 -34.07 2.24 -7.17
CA THR A 137 -33.13 2.29 -6.03
C THR A 137 -32.13 3.42 -6.21
N THR A 138 -31.81 4.12 -5.13
CA THR A 138 -30.81 5.17 -5.12
C THR A 138 -29.63 4.69 -4.25
N PRO A 139 -28.45 4.44 -4.82
CA PRO A 139 -27.27 4.19 -4.04
C PRO A 139 -26.93 5.40 -3.17
N ILE A 140 -26.52 5.15 -1.91
CA ILE A 140 -26.14 6.21 -0.97
C ILE A 140 -24.66 6.15 -0.67
N CYS A 141 -24.17 4.99 -0.36
CA CYS A 141 -22.80 4.77 0.06
C CYS A 141 -22.29 3.44 -0.48
N PHE A 142 -21.05 3.46 -0.92
CA PHE A 142 -20.33 2.27 -1.35
C PHE A 142 -19.10 2.09 -0.46
N LEU A 143 -18.96 0.93 0.14
CA LEU A 143 -17.80 0.55 0.94
C LEU A 143 -17.04 -0.56 0.24
N TYR A 144 -15.75 -0.35 0.05
CA TYR A 144 -14.87 -1.27 -0.64
C TYR A 144 -13.45 -1.22 -0.06
N PRO A 145 -12.62 -2.28 -0.19
CA PRO A 145 -11.27 -2.30 0.34
C PRO A 145 -10.28 -1.54 -0.56
N ILE A 146 -9.07 -1.35 -0.04
CA ILE A 146 -7.98 -0.67 -0.75
C ILE A 146 -7.49 -1.43 -1.99
N GLY A 147 -7.70 -2.75 -2.05
CA GLY A 147 -7.31 -3.62 -3.16
C GLY A 147 -8.36 -4.67 -3.46
N ARG A 148 -8.23 -5.34 -4.61
CA ARG A 148 -9.09 -6.43 -5.04
C ARG A 148 -8.67 -7.76 -4.41
N GLY A 149 -9.56 -8.74 -4.39
CA GLY A 149 -9.27 -10.11 -3.97
C GLY A 149 -10.24 -10.69 -2.96
N ASP A 150 -10.15 -12.00 -2.79
CA ASP A 150 -11.03 -12.79 -1.93
C ASP A 150 -10.78 -12.63 -0.42
N TYR A 151 -9.55 -12.23 -0.02
CA TYR A 151 -9.21 -11.94 1.37
C TYR A 151 -10.20 -10.97 2.02
N TYR A 152 -10.61 -9.97 1.27
CA TYR A 152 -11.49 -8.92 1.79
C TYR A 152 -12.93 -9.38 2.04
N ASN A 153 -13.32 -10.58 1.61
CA ASN A 153 -14.61 -11.18 2.01
C ASN A 153 -14.63 -11.56 3.51
N ALA A 154 -13.46 -11.63 4.17
CA ALA A 154 -13.34 -11.81 5.61
C ALA A 154 -13.44 -10.49 6.39
N ILE A 155 -13.42 -9.35 5.71
CA ILE A 155 -13.56 -8.04 6.35
C ILE A 155 -15.05 -7.73 6.53
N GLY A 156 -15.42 -7.27 7.71
CA GLY A 156 -16.77 -6.83 8.02
C GLY A 156 -16.76 -5.49 8.73
N VAL A 157 -17.86 -4.76 8.65
CA VAL A 157 -18.02 -3.48 9.34
C VAL A 157 -19.24 -3.53 10.26
N ARG A 158 -19.13 -2.85 11.39
CA ARG A 158 -20.24 -2.64 12.31
C ARG A 158 -20.27 -1.18 12.70
N LEU A 159 -21.47 -0.61 12.59
CA LEU A 159 -21.75 0.73 13.06
C LEU A 159 -22.47 0.65 14.42
N THR A 160 -21.96 1.39 15.39
CA THR A 160 -22.62 1.55 16.70
C THR A 160 -22.87 3.02 17.00
N GLU A 161 -23.93 3.32 17.73
CA GLU A 161 -24.20 4.67 18.16
C GLU A 161 -23.11 5.15 19.11
N PHE A 162 -22.68 6.40 18.92
CA PHE A 162 -21.74 7.02 19.84
C PHE A 162 -22.43 7.29 21.17
N ALA A 163 -21.85 6.82 22.27
CA ALA A 163 -22.48 6.86 23.59
C ALA A 163 -22.61 8.30 24.21
N ASN A 164 -22.19 9.34 23.50
CA ASN A 164 -22.31 10.71 23.97
C ASN A 164 -23.52 11.42 23.36
N PRO A 165 -24.61 11.63 24.10
CA PRO A 165 -25.84 12.21 23.58
C PRO A 165 -25.71 13.72 23.21
N THR A 166 -24.56 14.35 23.49
CA THR A 166 -24.34 15.78 23.14
C THR A 166 -23.78 15.98 21.75
N ILE A 167 -23.26 14.92 21.10
CA ILE A 167 -22.74 14.95 19.72
C ILE A 167 -23.66 14.08 18.88
N ASN A 168 -24.60 14.71 18.22
CA ASN A 168 -25.56 14.02 17.35
C ASN A 168 -24.91 13.64 16.02
N ASP A 169 -25.35 12.52 15.45
CA ASP A 169 -24.93 11.99 14.14
C ASP A 169 -23.45 11.53 14.08
N VAL A 170 -22.86 11.21 15.23
CA VAL A 170 -21.57 10.54 15.30
C VAL A 170 -21.79 9.09 15.66
N TYR A 171 -21.15 8.22 14.90
CA TYR A 171 -21.18 6.77 15.07
C TYR A 171 -19.77 6.26 15.25
N VAL A 172 -19.64 5.12 15.91
CA VAL A 172 -18.40 4.36 15.94
C VAL A 172 -18.48 3.31 14.84
N LEU A 173 -17.57 3.39 13.88
CA LEU A 173 -17.40 2.40 12.83
C LEU A 173 -16.24 1.49 13.21
N ASP A 174 -16.55 0.25 13.56
CA ASP A 174 -15.58 -0.80 13.81
C ASP A 174 -15.39 -1.64 12.54
N ILE A 175 -14.15 -1.83 12.14
CA ILE A 175 -13.75 -2.72 11.05
C ILE A 175 -13.21 -3.99 11.65
N TYR A 176 -13.74 -5.12 11.23
CA TYR A 176 -13.44 -6.44 11.73
C TYR A 176 -12.76 -7.30 10.68
N GLU A 177 -11.85 -8.14 11.13
CA GLU A 177 -11.34 -9.27 10.36
C GLU A 177 -11.84 -10.57 10.98
N LYS A 178 -12.47 -11.42 10.16
CA LYS A 178 -12.90 -12.75 10.58
C LYS A 178 -11.72 -13.69 10.51
N GLN A 179 -11.34 -14.22 11.67
CA GLN A 179 -10.24 -15.17 11.81
C GLN A 179 -10.64 -16.59 11.36
N SER A 180 -9.65 -17.45 11.17
CA SER A 180 -9.84 -18.83 10.75
C SER A 180 -10.62 -19.70 11.76
N ASP A 181 -10.61 -19.34 13.05
CA ASP A 181 -11.39 -19.96 14.12
C ASP A 181 -12.86 -19.50 14.14
N GLY A 182 -13.20 -18.49 13.32
CA GLY A 182 -14.52 -17.93 13.17
C GLY A 182 -14.78 -16.68 14.00
N ASP A 183 -13.85 -16.28 14.85
CA ASP A 183 -13.95 -15.08 15.67
C ASP A 183 -13.74 -13.80 14.86
N ASN A 184 -14.44 -12.73 15.23
CA ASN A 184 -14.30 -11.41 14.63
C ASN A 184 -13.39 -10.55 15.50
N VAL A 185 -12.26 -10.10 14.94
CA VAL A 185 -11.30 -9.23 15.63
C VAL A 185 -11.39 -7.82 15.06
N ILE A 186 -11.52 -6.80 15.93
CA ILE A 186 -11.48 -5.40 15.51
C ILE A 186 -10.06 -5.07 15.08
N ILE A 187 -9.90 -4.61 13.83
CA ILE A 187 -8.62 -4.17 13.28
C ILE A 187 -8.49 -2.66 13.22
N GLU A 188 -9.60 -1.94 13.02
CA GLU A 188 -9.65 -0.48 13.04
C GLU A 188 -10.99 -0.02 13.65
N SER A 189 -10.99 1.18 14.26
CA SER A 189 -12.18 1.80 14.82
C SER A 189 -12.12 3.31 14.62
N PHE A 190 -13.19 3.91 14.09
CA PHE A 190 -13.25 5.33 13.77
C PHE A 190 -14.57 5.95 14.24
N ASN A 191 -14.50 7.21 14.65
CA ASN A 191 -15.69 8.03 14.79
C ASN A 191 -16.05 8.62 13.43
N VAL A 192 -17.26 8.36 12.97
CA VAL A 192 -17.73 8.77 11.64
C VAL A 192 -19.09 9.44 11.69
N SER A 193 -19.38 10.26 10.69
CA SER A 193 -20.70 10.84 10.43
C SER A 193 -21.03 10.72 8.95
N PHE A 194 -22.33 10.62 8.63
CA PHE A 194 -22.80 10.69 7.24
C PHE A 194 -22.98 12.14 6.76
N ASN A 195 -22.83 13.11 7.65
CA ASN A 195 -22.87 14.53 7.29
C ASN A 195 -21.52 15.01 6.77
N PRO A 196 -21.42 15.50 5.51
CA PRO A 196 -20.15 15.96 4.94
C PRO A 196 -19.54 17.18 5.67
N GLU A 197 -20.36 17.96 6.39
CA GLU A 197 -19.88 19.11 7.15
C GLU A 197 -19.53 18.79 8.61
N ALA A 198 -19.75 17.54 9.04
CA ALA A 198 -19.48 17.14 10.42
C ALA A 198 -17.99 17.18 10.75
N LYS A 199 -17.69 17.73 11.93
CA LYS A 199 -16.33 17.88 12.47
C LYS A 199 -16.27 17.40 13.91
N ASP A 200 -15.12 16.93 14.30
CA ASP A 200 -14.81 16.62 15.70
C ASP A 200 -14.53 17.90 16.52
N ASN A 201 -14.22 17.71 17.81
CA ASN A 201 -13.87 18.81 18.71
C ASN A 201 -12.56 19.55 18.34
N SER A 202 -11.73 18.94 17.48
CA SER A 202 -10.48 19.52 16.99
C SER A 202 -10.67 20.32 15.69
N GLY A 203 -11.84 20.17 15.06
CA GLY A 203 -12.19 20.79 13.77
C GLY A 203 -11.90 19.91 12.56
N ASP A 204 -11.45 18.67 12.78
CA ASP A 204 -11.19 17.70 11.71
C ASP A 204 -12.50 17.06 11.21
N SER A 205 -12.55 16.76 9.91
CA SER A 205 -13.73 16.14 9.29
C SER A 205 -13.90 14.71 9.81
N ILE A 206 -15.12 14.43 10.31
CA ILE A 206 -15.55 13.06 10.65
C ILE A 206 -16.51 12.47 9.63
N TRP A 207 -16.61 13.07 8.45
CA TRP A 207 -17.40 12.49 7.37
C TRP A 207 -16.83 11.14 6.94
N ILE A 208 -17.68 10.10 6.91
CA ILE A 208 -17.26 8.71 6.69
C ILE A 208 -16.35 8.53 5.46
N GLN A 209 -16.65 9.21 4.34
CA GLN A 209 -15.81 9.16 3.15
C GLN A 209 -14.41 9.72 3.40
N ASN A 210 -14.30 10.87 4.06
CA ASN A 210 -13.00 11.46 4.37
C ASN A 210 -12.22 10.61 5.37
N VAL A 211 -12.90 10.13 6.42
CA VAL A 211 -12.25 9.31 7.45
C VAL A 211 -11.69 8.02 6.86
N LEU A 212 -12.49 7.27 6.10
CA LEU A 212 -12.02 6.02 5.52
C LEU A 212 -10.98 6.23 4.43
N ASN A 213 -11.15 7.24 3.58
CA ASN A 213 -10.21 7.45 2.46
C ASN A 213 -8.84 8.01 2.90
N ILE A 214 -8.77 8.67 4.07
CA ILE A 214 -7.52 9.27 4.58
C ILE A 214 -6.86 8.38 5.64
N TYR A 215 -7.63 7.84 6.58
CA TYR A 215 -7.09 7.22 7.78
C TYR A 215 -7.18 5.69 7.80
N SER A 216 -8.14 5.07 7.08
CA SER A 216 -8.20 3.61 7.06
C SER A 216 -7.10 3.02 6.18
N SER A 217 -6.45 1.97 6.68
CA SER A 217 -5.49 1.16 5.93
C SER A 217 -6.16 0.01 5.16
N VAL A 218 -7.46 -0.21 5.37
CA VAL A 218 -8.18 -1.38 4.85
C VAL A 218 -9.31 -0.99 3.91
N LEU A 219 -10.11 0.03 4.27
CA LEU A 219 -11.35 0.38 3.58
C LEU A 219 -11.31 1.76 2.93
N ARG A 220 -12.17 1.91 1.93
CA ARG A 220 -12.51 3.17 1.27
C ARG A 220 -14.02 3.31 1.22
N ALA A 221 -14.50 4.54 1.19
CA ALA A 221 -15.91 4.85 1.03
C ALA A 221 -16.11 5.82 -0.13
N GLU A 222 -17.17 5.57 -0.89
CA GLU A 222 -17.68 6.50 -1.89
C GLU A 222 -19.11 6.84 -1.53
N MET A 223 -19.38 8.14 -1.30
CA MET A 223 -20.72 8.63 -0.98
C MET A 223 -21.31 9.27 -2.22
N VAL A 224 -22.53 8.88 -2.55
CA VAL A 224 -23.31 9.57 -3.56
C VAL A 224 -24.13 10.66 -2.89
N LEU A 225 -23.61 11.87 -2.92
CA LEU A 225 -24.42 13.04 -2.58
C LEU A 225 -25.21 13.44 -3.82
N PRO A 226 -26.55 13.30 -3.82
CA PRO A 226 -27.36 13.66 -4.97
C PRO A 226 -27.21 15.15 -5.27
N SER A 227 -26.70 15.47 -6.45
CA SER A 227 -26.64 16.85 -6.90
C SER A 227 -28.05 17.40 -7.14
N GLY A 228 -28.50 18.30 -6.30
CA GLY A 228 -29.57 19.25 -6.59
C GLY A 228 -31.02 18.79 -6.50
N SER A 229 -31.36 17.50 -6.37
CA SER A 229 -32.72 16.99 -6.33
C SER A 229 -33.16 16.36 -4.99
N TYR A 230 -32.24 16.25 -4.02
CA TYR A 230 -32.46 15.57 -2.73
C TYR A 230 -32.33 16.52 -1.54
N THR A 231 -32.68 17.77 -1.70
CA THR A 231 -32.70 18.76 -0.61
C THR A 231 -33.67 18.41 0.50
N SER A 232 -34.58 17.48 0.31
CA SER A 232 -35.58 17.10 1.30
C SER A 232 -35.38 15.74 1.97
N GLY A 233 -34.44 14.88 1.48
CA GLY A 233 -34.31 13.50 1.97
C GLY A 233 -33.05 13.20 2.82
N TYR A 234 -31.95 13.95 2.65
CA TYR A 234 -30.63 13.59 3.18
C TYR A 234 -29.92 14.72 3.91
N GLU A 235 -30.52 15.86 4.14
CA GLU A 235 -29.95 16.85 5.03
C GLU A 235 -30.09 16.38 6.48
N LEU A 236 -28.99 15.96 7.06
CA LEU A 236 -28.76 15.90 8.51
C LEU A 236 -28.67 17.34 9.04
N VAL A 237 -29.74 18.08 8.95
CA VAL A 237 -29.80 19.40 9.56
C VAL A 237 -30.15 19.22 11.02
N VAL A 238 -29.13 19.16 11.86
CA VAL A 238 -29.29 19.45 13.27
C VAL A 238 -29.43 20.97 13.41
N LYS A 239 -30.62 21.50 13.50
CA LYS A 239 -30.82 22.84 14.00
C LYS A 239 -30.72 22.77 15.55
N THR A 240 -29.56 23.14 16.06
CA THR A 240 -29.38 23.41 17.49
C THR A 240 -29.82 24.84 17.70
N TYR A 241 -30.92 25.05 18.42
CA TYR A 241 -31.33 26.39 18.82
C TYR A 241 -30.54 26.78 20.05
N ASP A 242 -29.50 27.62 19.86
CA ASP A 242 -28.81 28.28 20.96
C ASP A 242 -29.71 29.33 21.60
N LYS A 243 -29.92 29.16 22.83
CA LYS A 243 -30.43 29.96 23.92
C LYS A 243 -30.68 31.47 23.67
N GLU A 244 -31.78 31.90 23.24
CA GLU A 244 -32.61 32.90 23.92
C GLU A 244 -34.00 32.35 24.07
N ILE A 245 -34.23 31.71 25.17
CA ILE A 245 -35.31 30.81 25.45
C ILE A 245 -36.56 31.63 25.69
N GLY A 246 -37.57 31.40 24.84
CA GLY A 246 -38.97 31.59 25.25
C GLY A 246 -39.33 30.63 26.40
N THR A 247 -40.49 30.72 26.91
CA THR A 247 -40.99 29.80 27.92
C THR A 247 -41.31 28.48 27.19
N VAL A 248 -40.37 27.51 27.28
CA VAL A 248 -40.61 26.16 26.79
C VAL A 248 -41.46 25.41 27.77
N THR A 249 -42.61 24.93 27.34
CA THR A 249 -43.48 24.08 28.18
C THR A 249 -43.63 22.72 27.52
N ILE A 250 -43.62 21.69 28.32
CA ILE A 250 -43.79 20.30 27.91
C ILE A 250 -45.00 19.72 28.65
N ASP A 251 -45.97 19.24 27.90
CA ASP A 251 -46.92 18.27 28.43
C ASP A 251 -46.37 16.86 28.20
N ASN A 252 -46.11 16.15 29.30
CA ASN A 252 -45.58 14.79 29.25
C ASN A 252 -46.63 13.70 29.58
N ASN A 253 -47.93 14.03 29.57
CA ASN A 253 -48.98 13.07 29.80
C ASN A 253 -49.28 12.26 28.52
N ALA A 254 -49.48 10.95 28.68
CA ALA A 254 -49.89 10.10 27.57
C ALA A 254 -51.24 10.53 27.02
N GLY A 255 -51.32 10.71 25.70
CA GLY A 255 -52.50 11.14 24.98
C GLY A 255 -52.62 12.66 24.78
N SER A 256 -51.69 13.47 25.35
CA SER A 256 -51.63 14.93 25.15
C SER A 256 -50.19 15.46 25.08
N ALA A 257 -49.20 14.62 24.80
CA ALA A 257 -47.78 15.00 24.77
C ALA A 257 -47.51 16.10 23.73
N THR A 258 -47.02 17.25 24.19
CA THR A 258 -46.71 18.41 23.34
C THR A 258 -45.41 19.08 23.80
N ILE A 259 -44.80 19.86 22.89
CA ILE A 259 -43.82 20.89 23.20
C ILE A 259 -44.29 22.23 22.66
N SER A 260 -44.19 23.26 23.47
CA SER A 260 -44.55 24.62 23.09
C SER A 260 -43.40 25.57 23.42
N ASP A 261 -43.09 26.46 22.49
CA ASP A 261 -42.09 27.53 22.67
C ASP A 261 -42.63 28.81 22.01
N ASN A 262 -42.94 29.83 22.81
CA ASN A 262 -43.52 31.09 22.35
C ASN A 262 -42.60 31.96 21.49
N LYS A 263 -41.38 31.50 21.21
CA LYS A 263 -40.42 32.15 20.31
C LYS A 263 -40.11 31.32 19.04
N GLN A 264 -40.74 30.15 18.92
CA GLN A 264 -40.49 29.24 17.81
C GLN A 264 -41.79 29.07 16.99
N ASP A 265 -41.69 29.21 15.69
CA ASP A 265 -42.73 28.81 14.75
C ASP A 265 -42.41 27.35 14.32
N PHE A 266 -43.26 26.44 14.75
CA PHE A 266 -43.15 25.03 14.40
C PHE A 266 -43.78 24.66 13.06
N SER A 267 -44.38 25.60 12.34
CA SER A 267 -45.05 25.35 11.04
C SER A 267 -44.08 24.82 9.97
N ASP A 268 -42.80 25.24 10.02
CA ASP A 268 -41.78 24.76 9.09
C ASP A 268 -41.34 23.29 9.31
N TRP A 269 -41.73 22.71 10.46
CA TRP A 269 -41.36 21.35 10.86
C TRP A 269 -42.42 20.30 10.54
N ILE A 270 -43.53 20.73 9.96
CA ILE A 270 -44.69 19.89 9.64
C ILE A 270 -44.60 19.48 8.18
N THR A 271 -44.29 18.24 7.92
CA THR A 271 -44.15 17.73 6.54
C THR A 271 -45.32 16.87 6.06
N ASN A 272 -46.23 16.43 6.91
CA ASN A 272 -47.51 15.84 6.47
C ASN A 272 -48.43 15.67 7.66
N PRO A 273 -49.65 16.26 7.62
CA PRO A 273 -50.44 16.42 8.84
C PRO A 273 -51.23 15.20 9.31
N GLU A 274 -51.52 14.19 8.51
CA GLU A 274 -52.52 13.20 8.92
C GLU A 274 -52.21 11.73 8.65
N THR A 275 -51.32 11.40 7.72
CA THR A 275 -51.01 10.00 7.42
C THR A 275 -49.58 9.86 6.86
N GLY A 276 -48.65 9.34 7.64
CA GLY A 276 -47.30 9.10 7.16
C GLY A 276 -46.27 9.14 8.27
N ASN A 277 -45.00 8.94 7.91
CA ASN A 277 -43.89 8.96 8.85
C ASN A 277 -43.48 10.41 9.20
N ALA A 278 -43.23 10.66 10.46
CA ALA A 278 -42.65 11.90 10.93
C ALA A 278 -41.23 12.08 10.39
N ASN A 279 -40.95 13.30 9.91
CA ASN A 279 -39.60 13.65 9.41
C ASN A 279 -38.67 14.23 10.50
N TYR A 280 -39.22 14.64 11.62
CA TYR A 280 -38.50 15.29 12.68
C TYR A 280 -38.78 14.64 14.02
N ALA A 281 -37.74 14.55 14.84
CA ALA A 281 -37.82 14.15 16.22
C ALA A 281 -37.37 15.29 17.12
N VAL A 282 -37.86 15.34 18.34
CA VAL A 282 -37.43 16.28 19.37
C VAL A 282 -36.80 15.54 20.54
N ILE A 283 -35.72 16.10 21.08
CA ILE A 283 -35.14 15.67 22.33
C ILE A 283 -35.19 16.85 23.29
N ALA A 284 -35.89 16.70 24.39
CA ALA A 284 -35.96 17.69 25.45
C ALA A 284 -35.16 17.27 26.66
N LYS A 285 -34.45 18.21 27.33
CA LYS A 285 -33.68 17.99 28.54
C LYS A 285 -34.12 18.95 29.64
N ASP A 286 -34.33 18.42 30.86
CA ASP A 286 -34.56 19.22 32.05
C ASP A 286 -33.24 19.77 32.63
N ALA A 287 -33.36 20.65 33.66
CA ALA A 287 -32.21 21.25 34.34
C ALA A 287 -31.31 20.21 35.08
N LYS A 288 -31.80 19.01 35.31
CA LYS A 288 -31.09 17.91 35.99
C LYS A 288 -30.37 17.00 34.98
N GLY A 289 -30.61 17.19 33.65
CA GLY A 289 -30.03 16.40 32.58
C GLY A 289 -30.86 15.16 32.18
N ASN A 290 -32.06 14.94 32.77
CA ASN A 290 -32.97 13.90 32.30
C ASN A 290 -33.48 14.28 30.92
N SER A 291 -33.68 13.32 30.03
CA SER A 291 -34.12 13.57 28.67
C SER A 291 -35.36 12.77 28.30
N LEU A 292 -36.25 13.45 27.56
CA LEU A 292 -37.35 12.82 26.86
C LEU A 292 -37.16 13.05 25.35
N TRP A 293 -37.66 12.15 24.55
CA TRP A 293 -37.65 12.33 23.11
C TRP A 293 -38.93 11.81 22.48
N GLY A 294 -39.20 12.20 21.25
CA GLY A 294 -40.34 11.73 20.50
C GLY A 294 -40.40 12.31 19.08
N TRP A 295 -41.34 11.89 18.30
CA TRP A 295 -41.51 12.28 16.93
C TRP A 295 -42.47 13.46 16.82
N LEU A 296 -42.11 14.47 16.01
CA LEU A 296 -42.95 15.65 15.78
C LEU A 296 -44.02 15.38 14.73
N GLY A 297 -45.25 15.66 15.09
CA GLY A 297 -46.37 15.54 14.19
C GLY A 297 -47.41 16.63 14.46
N ASN A 298 -48.31 16.90 13.49
CA ASN A 298 -49.38 17.86 13.66
C ASN A 298 -50.68 17.17 14.08
N SER A 299 -51.43 17.81 14.92
CA SER A 299 -52.86 17.57 15.05
C SER A 299 -53.60 18.87 14.74
N SER A 300 -54.72 18.78 14.04
CA SER A 300 -55.58 19.93 13.75
C SER A 300 -55.95 20.67 15.03
N GLY A 301 -55.60 21.95 15.12
CA GLY A 301 -56.09 22.82 16.18
C GLY A 301 -55.07 23.39 17.15
N LEU A 302 -53.76 23.15 16.92
CA LEU A 302 -52.68 23.83 17.65
C LEU A 302 -52.25 25.11 16.94
N ASP A 303 -51.71 26.04 17.72
CA ASP A 303 -51.08 27.26 17.20
C ASP A 303 -49.68 26.98 16.66
N ASP A 304 -49.06 27.95 16.00
CA ASP A 304 -47.75 27.82 15.38
C ASP A 304 -46.62 27.66 16.43
N GLU A 305 -46.92 27.93 17.71
CA GLU A 305 -45.99 27.83 18.83
C GLU A 305 -46.00 26.47 19.52
N THR A 306 -46.89 25.55 19.13
CA THR A 306 -47.12 24.24 19.80
C THR A 306 -47.18 23.10 18.79
N ILE A 307 -46.41 22.02 19.04
CA ILE A 307 -46.43 20.82 18.22
C ILE A 307 -46.61 19.56 19.06
N ASN A 308 -47.30 18.56 18.49
CA ASN A 308 -47.50 17.27 19.14
C ASN A 308 -46.27 16.37 19.04
N VAL A 309 -46.10 15.53 20.07
CA VAL A 309 -45.04 14.55 20.16
C VAL A 309 -45.60 13.14 20.24
N PHE A 310 -45.06 12.23 19.45
CA PHE A 310 -45.55 10.87 19.29
C PHE A 310 -44.48 9.85 19.64
N ASP A 311 -44.89 8.67 20.09
CA ASP A 311 -44.04 7.56 20.51
C ASP A 311 -43.49 6.72 19.35
N THR A 312 -44.06 6.83 18.16
CA THR A 312 -43.59 6.15 16.95
C THR A 312 -43.54 7.11 15.77
N ARG A 313 -42.67 6.77 14.82
CA ARG A 313 -42.46 7.54 13.60
C ARG A 313 -43.69 7.48 12.67
N ASP A 314 -44.34 6.32 12.60
CA ASP A 314 -45.57 6.15 11.84
C ASP A 314 -46.75 6.78 12.59
N LEU A 315 -47.08 8.03 12.22
CA LEU A 315 -48.11 8.82 12.88
C LEU A 315 -49.53 8.23 12.73
N SER A 316 -49.72 7.31 11.77
CA SER A 316 -51.03 6.67 11.58
C SER A 316 -51.36 5.64 12.68
N SER A 317 -50.33 5.11 13.32
CA SER A 317 -50.48 4.15 14.43
C SER A 317 -49.92 4.67 15.76
N ALA A 318 -49.45 5.90 15.80
CA ALA A 318 -48.72 6.48 16.92
C ALA A 318 -49.68 6.90 18.06
N THR A 319 -49.19 6.77 19.28
CA THR A 319 -49.81 7.39 20.46
C THR A 319 -49.10 8.71 20.75
N GLN A 320 -49.86 9.75 21.03
CA GLN A 320 -49.29 11.01 21.46
C GLN A 320 -48.67 10.86 22.84
N SER A 321 -47.36 10.66 22.85
CA SER A 321 -46.58 10.39 24.07
C SER A 321 -45.09 10.66 23.87
N TRP A 322 -44.41 11.07 24.92
CA TRP A 322 -42.97 11.13 24.99
C TRP A 322 -42.38 9.73 25.25
N ILE A 323 -41.21 9.45 24.69
CA ILE A 323 -40.41 8.27 24.95
C ILE A 323 -39.33 8.64 25.97
N GLY A 324 -39.17 7.81 27.00
CA GLY A 324 -38.23 8.03 28.08
C GLY A 324 -38.86 7.97 29.47
N ASP A 325 -38.08 8.30 30.50
CA ASP A 325 -38.58 8.29 31.88
C ASP A 325 -39.32 9.60 32.19
N THR A 326 -40.60 9.64 31.88
CA THR A 326 -41.49 10.78 32.17
C THR A 326 -41.69 11.06 33.63
N THR A 327 -41.41 10.08 34.52
CA THR A 327 -41.59 10.19 35.97
C THR A 327 -40.50 11.05 36.61
N ASN A 328 -39.26 10.92 36.13
CA ASN A 328 -38.12 11.65 36.65
C ASN A 328 -37.84 12.97 35.90
N PHE A 329 -38.52 13.22 34.79
CA PHE A 329 -38.41 14.44 34.02
C PHE A 329 -39.14 15.59 34.69
N ASP A 330 -38.44 16.68 34.96
CA ASP A 330 -38.99 17.86 35.62
C ASP A 330 -39.49 18.90 34.60
N ALA A 331 -40.74 18.73 34.18
CA ALA A 331 -41.40 19.61 33.19
C ALA A 331 -41.54 21.08 33.63
N ASN A 332 -41.33 21.38 34.96
CA ASN A 332 -41.37 22.73 35.50
C ASN A 332 -39.98 23.39 35.61
N SER A 333 -38.93 22.67 35.24
CA SER A 333 -37.56 23.22 35.23
C SER A 333 -37.28 24.01 33.94
N ILE A 334 -36.08 24.59 33.83
CA ILE A 334 -35.61 25.17 32.59
C ILE A 334 -35.34 24.00 31.60
N ILE A 335 -36.11 23.99 30.49
CA ILE A 335 -36.00 22.95 29.47
C ILE A 335 -35.22 23.47 28.30
N THR A 336 -34.28 22.66 27.83
CA THR A 336 -33.59 22.83 26.56
C THR A 336 -34.06 21.73 25.61
N TYR A 337 -34.25 22.03 24.32
CA TYR A 337 -34.61 21.02 23.36
C TYR A 337 -33.81 21.13 22.06
N GLN A 338 -33.74 20.04 21.34
CA GLN A 338 -33.15 19.93 20.01
C GLN A 338 -34.14 19.25 19.11
N ILE A 339 -34.33 19.80 17.88
CA ILE A 339 -35.12 19.16 16.84
C ILE A 339 -34.16 18.54 15.83
N LYS A 340 -34.39 17.29 15.54
CA LYS A 340 -33.58 16.51 14.57
C LYS A 340 -34.47 16.12 13.42
N LYS A 341 -33.97 16.30 12.21
CA LYS A 341 -34.57 15.64 11.03
C LYS A 341 -34.23 14.17 11.07
N SER A 342 -35.24 13.32 10.95
CA SER A 342 -35.01 11.87 10.94
C SER A 342 -34.33 11.43 9.66
N ASN A 343 -33.08 11.12 9.76
CA ASN A 343 -32.34 10.28 8.80
C ASN A 343 -31.98 8.93 9.41
N THR A 344 -32.82 8.44 10.31
CA THR A 344 -32.66 7.19 11.03
C THR A 344 -32.43 5.99 10.10
N ASP A 345 -32.76 6.11 8.83
CA ASP A 345 -32.78 4.95 7.95
C ASP A 345 -31.40 4.56 7.43
N ILE A 346 -30.48 5.47 7.18
CA ILE A 346 -29.13 5.11 6.72
C ILE A 346 -28.35 4.43 7.85
N ALA A 347 -28.31 5.06 9.02
CA ALA A 347 -27.64 4.50 10.16
C ALA A 347 -28.26 3.18 10.63
N SER A 348 -29.60 3.07 10.61
CA SER A 348 -30.29 1.86 11.06
C SER A 348 -29.99 0.62 10.22
N ALA A 349 -29.67 0.79 8.94
CA ALA A 349 -29.25 -0.32 8.08
C ALA A 349 -27.87 -0.86 8.45
N PHE A 350 -27.02 0.00 9.03
CA PHE A 350 -25.66 -0.39 9.49
C PHE A 350 -25.61 -0.84 10.95
N ILE A 351 -26.57 -0.41 11.78
CA ILE A 351 -26.60 -0.81 13.19
C ILE A 351 -27.05 -2.25 13.24
N SER A 352 -26.09 -3.14 13.35
CA SER A 352 -26.31 -4.58 13.53
C SER A 352 -25.56 -5.09 14.76
N SER A 353 -26.06 -6.19 15.36
CA SER A 353 -25.34 -6.88 16.44
C SER A 353 -24.06 -7.56 15.96
N GLU A 354 -24.05 -7.95 14.69
CA GLU A 354 -22.95 -8.66 14.05
C GLU A 354 -22.32 -7.78 12.94
N PRO A 355 -21.01 -7.92 12.68
CA PRO A 355 -20.38 -7.23 11.57
C PRO A 355 -20.99 -7.63 10.22
N ILE A 356 -21.25 -6.65 9.37
CA ILE A 356 -21.73 -6.85 8.00
C ILE A 356 -20.52 -7.14 7.13
N PRO A 357 -20.38 -8.36 6.57
CA PRO A 357 -19.20 -8.71 5.77
C PRO A 357 -19.24 -8.06 4.40
N LEU A 358 -18.08 -7.66 3.89
CA LEU A 358 -17.89 -7.44 2.47
C LEU A 358 -18.02 -8.78 1.74
N ARG A 359 -18.44 -8.74 0.47
CA ARG A 359 -18.58 -9.93 -0.37
C ARG A 359 -18.24 -9.62 -1.81
N LYS A 360 -18.16 -10.67 -2.64
CA LYS A 360 -17.90 -10.60 -4.09
C LYS A 360 -16.47 -10.27 -4.48
N GLY A 361 -15.55 -10.22 -3.53
CA GLY A 361 -14.11 -10.16 -3.83
C GLY A 361 -13.60 -11.46 -4.43
N SER A 362 -12.80 -11.34 -5.48
CA SER A 362 -12.18 -12.48 -6.17
C SER A 362 -10.80 -12.11 -6.70
N GLU A 363 -9.87 -13.06 -6.69
CA GLU A 363 -8.59 -12.93 -7.37
C GLU A 363 -8.67 -13.21 -8.89
N GLY A 364 -9.89 -13.33 -9.42
CA GLY A 364 -10.14 -13.54 -10.84
C GLY A 364 -9.46 -14.80 -11.40
N SER A 365 -8.92 -14.70 -12.60
CA SER A 365 -8.23 -15.79 -13.28
C SER A 365 -6.95 -16.27 -12.61
N LEU A 366 -6.46 -15.59 -11.54
CA LEU A 366 -5.34 -16.08 -10.73
C LEU A 366 -5.67 -17.36 -9.97
N ARG A 367 -6.96 -17.62 -9.72
CA ARG A 367 -7.44 -18.84 -9.06
C ARG A 367 -8.27 -19.69 -10.00
N THR A 368 -8.10 -21.01 -9.88
CA THR A 368 -8.99 -21.97 -10.52
C THR A 368 -10.36 -22.01 -9.82
N ALA A 369 -11.34 -22.62 -10.44
CA ALA A 369 -12.66 -22.83 -9.82
C ALA A 369 -12.60 -23.64 -8.50
N THR A 370 -11.51 -24.38 -8.26
CA THR A 370 -11.25 -25.11 -7.01
C THR A 370 -10.50 -24.30 -5.97
N GLY A 371 -10.13 -23.04 -6.27
CA GLY A 371 -9.40 -22.14 -5.38
C GLY A 371 -7.89 -22.32 -5.38
N GLU A 372 -7.34 -23.22 -6.22
CA GLU A 372 -5.91 -23.38 -6.38
C GLU A 372 -5.31 -22.28 -7.28
N VAL A 373 -4.01 -22.06 -7.19
CA VAL A 373 -3.31 -21.11 -8.08
C VAL A 373 -3.43 -21.61 -9.53
N ASN A 374 -3.88 -20.73 -10.41
CA ASN A 374 -3.94 -21.02 -11.83
C ASN A 374 -2.52 -20.98 -12.42
N THR A 375 -2.12 -22.05 -13.07
CA THR A 375 -0.82 -22.21 -13.74
C THR A 375 -0.93 -22.23 -15.26
N ASP A 376 -2.06 -21.81 -15.83
CA ASP A 376 -2.22 -21.68 -17.28
C ASP A 376 -1.23 -20.66 -17.85
N GLU A 377 -0.59 -21.00 -18.95
CA GLU A 377 0.48 -20.20 -19.56
C GLU A 377 0.04 -18.86 -20.14
N ASN A 378 -1.27 -18.64 -20.31
CA ASN A 378 -1.82 -17.40 -20.89
C ASN A 378 -2.66 -16.58 -19.91
N THR A 379 -3.04 -17.14 -18.77
CA THR A 379 -3.95 -16.49 -17.82
C THR A 379 -3.55 -16.68 -16.35
N GLY A 380 -2.57 -17.54 -16.09
CA GLY A 380 -2.19 -17.92 -14.73
C GLY A 380 -1.15 -16.99 -14.09
N ALA A 381 -0.69 -17.40 -12.92
CA ALA A 381 0.28 -16.65 -12.10
C ALA A 381 1.59 -16.34 -12.83
N GLU A 382 2.09 -17.29 -13.65
CA GLU A 382 3.31 -17.10 -14.42
C GLU A 382 3.16 -15.99 -15.45
N PHE A 383 2.10 -16.02 -16.24
CA PHE A 383 1.79 -15.01 -17.24
C PHE A 383 1.64 -13.61 -16.61
N LEU A 384 0.92 -13.53 -15.50
CA LEU A 384 0.70 -12.28 -14.78
C LEU A 384 2.03 -11.66 -14.28
N LEU A 385 2.92 -12.48 -13.71
CA LEU A 385 4.23 -12.02 -13.28
C LEU A 385 5.14 -11.62 -14.45
N GLN A 386 5.06 -12.32 -15.58
CA GLN A 386 5.74 -11.89 -16.81
C GLN A 386 5.28 -10.50 -17.25
N GLN A 387 3.98 -10.25 -17.27
CA GLN A 387 3.42 -8.92 -17.60
C GLN A 387 3.88 -7.86 -16.62
N ALA A 388 3.91 -8.16 -15.31
CA ALA A 388 4.37 -7.23 -14.28
C ALA A 388 5.83 -6.81 -14.51
N TYR A 389 6.73 -7.76 -14.73
CA TYR A 389 8.14 -7.44 -15.01
C TYR A 389 8.39 -6.87 -16.42
N ALA A 390 7.49 -7.09 -17.36
CA ALA A 390 7.55 -6.46 -18.68
C ALA A 390 7.07 -4.98 -18.66
N GLY A 391 6.60 -4.46 -17.54
CA GLY A 391 6.06 -3.11 -17.42
C GLY A 391 4.68 -2.93 -18.05
N LEU A 392 3.93 -4.01 -18.23
CA LEU A 392 2.58 -3.94 -18.80
C LEU A 392 1.51 -3.63 -17.73
N ILE A 393 1.84 -3.85 -16.45
CA ILE A 393 0.98 -3.48 -15.33
C ILE A 393 1.26 -2.03 -14.90
N ASP A 394 2.54 -1.67 -14.78
CA ASP A 394 2.98 -0.30 -14.46
C ASP A 394 4.25 -0.02 -15.29
N ASP A 395 4.14 0.86 -16.27
CA ASP A 395 5.21 1.18 -17.21
C ASP A 395 6.30 2.09 -16.60
N SER A 396 6.03 2.70 -15.46
CA SER A 396 7.01 3.54 -14.74
C SER A 396 8.27 2.78 -14.36
N ILE A 397 8.18 1.45 -14.19
CA ILE A 397 9.33 0.59 -13.91
C ILE A 397 10.33 0.52 -15.06
N LEU A 398 9.95 0.87 -16.28
CA LEU A 398 10.83 0.86 -17.45
C LEU A 398 11.68 2.12 -17.54
N ASP A 399 11.27 3.20 -16.89
CA ASP A 399 11.96 4.50 -16.96
C ASP A 399 12.94 4.69 -15.79
N PRO A 400 14.27 4.59 -16.01
CA PRO A 400 15.28 4.79 -14.98
C PRO A 400 15.39 6.25 -14.51
N GLU A 401 14.79 7.21 -15.22
CA GLU A 401 14.82 8.61 -14.80
C GLU A 401 13.79 8.92 -13.73
N THR A 402 12.63 8.30 -13.81
CA THR A 402 11.51 8.48 -12.88
C THR A 402 11.68 7.59 -11.64
N ILE A 403 11.93 6.30 -11.85
CA ILE A 403 12.04 5.30 -10.78
C ILE A 403 13.42 4.66 -10.79
N TYR A 404 14.15 4.76 -9.68
CA TYR A 404 15.46 4.14 -9.55
C TYR A 404 15.45 2.96 -8.57
N PHE A 405 15.92 1.83 -9.03
CA PHE A 405 16.29 0.67 -8.22
C PHE A 405 17.57 0.02 -8.75
N SER A 406 18.37 -0.50 -7.84
CA SER A 406 19.69 -1.09 -8.18
C SER A 406 19.66 -2.62 -8.26
N LEU A 407 18.67 -3.26 -7.63
CA LEU A 407 18.53 -4.70 -7.51
C LEU A 407 17.14 -5.14 -7.90
N VAL A 408 17.04 -6.17 -8.73
CA VAL A 408 15.78 -6.83 -9.07
C VAL A 408 15.88 -8.27 -8.60
N PHE A 409 14.89 -8.72 -7.82
CA PHE A 409 14.90 -10.07 -7.27
C PHE A 409 13.91 -10.97 -8.00
N ASP A 410 14.33 -12.21 -8.15
CA ASP A 410 13.48 -13.36 -8.42
C ASP A 410 12.99 -13.95 -7.09
N ALA A 411 11.91 -14.69 -7.11
CA ALA A 411 11.35 -15.33 -5.95
C ALA A 411 11.07 -16.83 -6.15
N GLY A 412 11.98 -17.50 -6.83
CA GLY A 412 11.81 -18.91 -7.18
C GLY A 412 10.86 -19.11 -8.37
N TYR A 413 10.63 -18.07 -9.15
CA TYR A 413 9.67 -18.08 -10.26
C TYR A 413 10.08 -19.02 -11.42
N PRO A 414 9.15 -19.44 -12.25
CA PRO A 414 9.42 -20.18 -13.48
C PRO A 414 10.34 -19.43 -14.46
N ALA A 415 10.84 -20.17 -15.47
CA ALA A 415 11.87 -19.67 -16.38
C ALA A 415 11.42 -18.46 -17.22
N ASP A 416 10.16 -18.40 -17.59
CA ASP A 416 9.65 -17.34 -18.45
C ASP A 416 9.56 -16.02 -17.69
N VAL A 417 9.21 -16.04 -16.38
CA VAL A 417 9.29 -14.86 -15.51
C VAL A 417 10.74 -14.39 -15.36
N LYS A 418 11.70 -15.30 -15.19
CA LYS A 418 13.14 -14.96 -15.14
C LYS A 418 13.62 -14.32 -16.44
N SER A 419 13.09 -14.76 -17.58
CA SER A 419 13.37 -14.17 -18.89
C SER A 419 12.83 -12.75 -19.00
N ALA A 420 11.65 -12.48 -18.44
CA ALA A 420 11.09 -11.13 -18.35
C ALA A 420 11.95 -10.23 -17.45
N ILE A 421 12.38 -10.71 -16.28
CA ILE A 421 13.30 -9.99 -15.38
C ILE A 421 14.62 -9.67 -16.09
N SER A 422 15.21 -10.66 -16.81
CA SER A 422 16.43 -10.44 -17.57
C SER A 422 16.26 -9.37 -18.65
N THR A 423 15.12 -9.34 -19.32
CA THR A 423 14.79 -8.33 -20.34
C THR A 423 14.65 -6.94 -19.70
N LEU A 424 13.98 -6.84 -18.56
CA LEU A 424 13.84 -5.58 -17.80
C LEU A 424 15.21 -4.97 -17.50
N VAL A 425 16.12 -5.72 -16.87
CA VAL A 425 17.44 -5.18 -16.48
C VAL A 425 18.33 -4.84 -17.68
N GLN A 426 18.19 -5.56 -18.80
CA GLN A 426 18.91 -5.24 -20.05
C GLN A 426 18.35 -4.00 -20.75
N THR A 427 17.06 -3.73 -20.60
CA THR A 427 16.41 -2.51 -21.15
C THR A 427 16.81 -1.30 -20.31
N ARG A 428 16.72 -1.38 -19.01
CA ARG A 428 17.04 -0.28 -18.08
C ARG A 428 18.54 0.01 -18.03
N ARG A 429 19.39 -0.99 -17.92
CA ARG A 429 20.86 -0.88 -17.84
C ARG A 429 21.38 -0.06 -16.63
N ASP A 430 20.60 0.01 -15.56
CA ASP A 430 20.95 0.70 -14.31
C ASP A 430 20.83 -0.19 -13.06
N CYS A 431 20.39 -1.43 -13.23
CA CYS A 431 20.17 -2.40 -12.17
C CYS A 431 20.68 -3.79 -12.54
N VAL A 432 20.78 -4.69 -11.55
CA VAL A 432 21.13 -6.09 -11.72
C VAL A 432 20.05 -7.00 -11.19
N ALA A 433 19.82 -8.12 -11.89
CA ALA A 433 18.90 -9.17 -11.48
C ALA A 433 19.64 -10.26 -10.70
N ILE A 434 19.05 -10.63 -9.57
CA ILE A 434 19.51 -11.73 -8.70
C ILE A 434 18.49 -12.86 -8.84
N LEU A 435 18.84 -13.88 -9.61
CA LEU A 435 17.96 -14.96 -10.00
C LEU A 435 18.43 -16.30 -9.45
N ASP A 436 17.52 -17.23 -9.22
CA ASP A 436 17.89 -18.64 -9.00
C ASP A 436 17.92 -19.43 -10.31
N ASN A 437 18.55 -20.60 -10.23
CA ASN A 437 18.65 -21.51 -11.37
C ASN A 437 17.56 -22.61 -11.35
N GLY A 438 16.58 -22.53 -10.43
CA GLY A 438 15.51 -23.52 -10.24
C GLY A 438 15.79 -24.55 -9.14
N ASP A 439 14.76 -25.32 -8.77
CA ASP A 439 14.83 -26.34 -7.71
C ASP A 439 15.50 -27.63 -8.23
N ASN A 440 16.80 -27.63 -8.36
CA ASN A 440 17.57 -28.75 -8.84
C ASN A 440 17.94 -29.73 -7.71
N SER A 441 17.83 -31.03 -7.99
CA SER A 441 18.15 -32.10 -7.02
C SER A 441 19.60 -32.53 -7.03
N THR A 442 20.37 -32.18 -8.06
CA THR A 442 21.79 -32.53 -8.22
C THR A 442 22.58 -31.46 -8.96
N SER A 443 23.90 -31.41 -8.77
CA SER A 443 24.79 -30.51 -9.51
C SER A 443 24.71 -30.69 -11.03
N SER A 444 24.50 -31.91 -11.49
CA SER A 444 24.37 -32.19 -12.92
C SER A 444 23.08 -31.62 -13.51
N ASN A 445 21.96 -31.75 -12.77
CA ASN A 445 20.69 -31.14 -13.18
C ASN A 445 20.80 -29.61 -13.19
N ALA A 446 21.46 -29.02 -12.21
CA ALA A 446 21.70 -27.58 -12.17
C ALA A 446 22.46 -27.07 -13.41
N ILE A 447 23.47 -27.80 -13.85
CA ILE A 447 24.22 -27.49 -15.08
C ILE A 447 23.33 -27.62 -16.32
N ILE A 448 22.52 -28.68 -16.39
CA ILE A 448 21.57 -28.91 -17.50
C ILE A 448 20.53 -27.78 -17.55
N THR A 449 19.95 -27.40 -16.42
CA THR A 449 18.99 -26.29 -16.34
C THR A 449 19.63 -24.98 -16.79
N ARG A 450 20.88 -24.72 -16.38
CA ARG A 450 21.65 -23.54 -16.82
C ARG A 450 21.89 -23.51 -18.34
N GLU A 451 22.17 -24.66 -18.93
CA GLU A 451 22.49 -24.76 -20.37
C GLU A 451 21.25 -24.72 -21.26
N ASN A 452 20.13 -25.27 -20.80
CA ASN A 452 18.96 -25.49 -21.65
C ASN A 452 17.81 -24.53 -21.34
N THR A 453 17.68 -24.06 -20.09
CA THR A 453 16.55 -23.27 -19.63
C THR A 453 16.98 -21.84 -19.33
N ASN A 454 17.90 -21.66 -18.41
CA ASN A 454 18.37 -20.34 -17.96
C ASN A 454 19.59 -19.88 -18.77
N THR A 455 19.46 -19.74 -20.09
CA THR A 455 20.56 -19.52 -21.05
C THR A 455 21.09 -18.08 -21.09
N PHE A 456 20.88 -17.30 -20.01
CA PHE A 456 21.31 -15.90 -19.93
C PHE A 456 22.82 -15.75 -20.17
N ASN A 457 23.21 -14.74 -20.94
CA ASN A 457 24.61 -14.41 -21.20
C ASN A 457 24.80 -12.89 -21.24
N ASN A 458 24.71 -12.27 -20.07
CA ASN A 458 24.90 -10.84 -19.90
C ASN A 458 25.39 -10.56 -18.47
N PHE A 459 25.96 -9.40 -18.22
CA PHE A 459 26.48 -9.03 -16.92
C PHE A 459 25.44 -8.39 -15.97
N TYR A 460 24.21 -8.19 -16.43
CA TYR A 460 23.12 -7.67 -15.60
C TYR A 460 22.39 -8.75 -14.81
N VAL A 461 22.73 -10.02 -14.99
CA VAL A 461 22.08 -11.15 -14.33
C VAL A 461 23.12 -11.96 -13.55
N ALA A 462 22.86 -12.30 -12.30
CA ALA A 462 23.61 -13.26 -11.51
C ALA A 462 22.72 -14.43 -11.10
N LEU A 463 23.19 -15.67 -11.32
CA LEU A 463 22.45 -16.90 -11.05
C LEU A 463 22.99 -17.58 -9.80
N TYR A 464 22.09 -17.83 -8.83
CA TYR A 464 22.38 -18.56 -7.62
C TYR A 464 21.76 -19.96 -7.62
N GLU A 465 22.37 -20.88 -6.89
CA GLU A 465 21.99 -22.30 -6.91
C GLU A 465 21.97 -22.88 -5.49
N SER A 466 21.31 -24.04 -5.37
CA SER A 466 21.09 -24.82 -4.16
C SER A 466 19.91 -24.32 -3.31
N TYR A 467 18.73 -24.81 -3.66
CA TYR A 467 17.55 -24.68 -2.79
C TYR A 467 17.86 -25.24 -1.41
N ASN A 468 17.28 -24.63 -0.42
CA ASN A 468 17.59 -24.94 0.97
C ASN A 468 16.32 -24.92 1.84
N LYS A 469 16.38 -25.71 2.90
CA LYS A 469 15.28 -25.87 3.84
C LYS A 469 15.50 -24.99 5.05
N VAL A 470 14.53 -24.13 5.32
CA VAL A 470 14.55 -23.19 6.44
C VAL A 470 13.25 -23.34 7.25
N SER A 471 13.31 -23.10 8.55
CA SER A 471 12.11 -22.98 9.36
C SER A 471 11.45 -21.64 9.07
N ASP A 472 10.24 -21.66 8.58
CA ASP A 472 9.44 -20.47 8.36
C ASP A 472 9.08 -19.81 9.69
N ILE A 473 9.40 -18.56 9.86
CA ILE A 473 9.19 -17.80 11.09
C ILE A 473 7.72 -17.47 11.35
N PHE A 474 6.88 -17.50 10.31
CA PHE A 474 5.45 -17.18 10.41
C PHE A 474 4.60 -18.43 10.68
N THR A 475 4.87 -19.52 9.98
CA THR A 475 4.10 -20.76 10.10
C THR A 475 4.75 -21.81 11.02
N GLY A 476 6.02 -21.66 11.35
CA GLY A 476 6.80 -22.64 12.13
C GLY A 476 7.12 -23.94 11.37
N GLN A 477 6.72 -24.04 10.10
CA GLN A 477 6.96 -25.22 9.27
C GLN A 477 8.32 -25.15 8.57
N ASP A 478 8.85 -26.30 8.19
CA ASP A 478 10.07 -26.39 7.41
C ASP A 478 9.74 -26.29 5.92
N VAL A 479 10.22 -25.23 5.28
CA VAL A 479 9.93 -24.89 3.87
C VAL A 479 11.20 -24.89 3.04
N TRP A 480 11.10 -25.32 1.80
CA TRP A 480 12.16 -25.21 0.79
C TRP A 480 12.12 -23.85 0.11
N PHE A 481 13.15 -23.05 0.31
CA PHE A 481 13.31 -21.75 -0.31
C PHE A 481 14.37 -21.73 -1.41
N SER A 482 14.16 -20.85 -2.37
CA SER A 482 15.16 -20.42 -3.34
C SER A 482 16.38 -19.81 -2.65
N PRO A 483 17.60 -19.92 -3.18
CA PRO A 483 18.78 -19.23 -2.64
C PRO A 483 18.60 -17.71 -2.57
N ILE A 484 17.68 -17.14 -3.33
CA ILE A 484 17.38 -15.71 -3.33
C ILE A 484 16.78 -15.24 -1.99
N TYR A 485 16.11 -16.13 -1.26
CA TYR A 485 15.68 -15.86 0.13
C TYR A 485 16.85 -15.35 1.00
N HIS A 486 18.05 -15.90 0.82
CA HIS A 486 19.23 -15.45 1.54
C HIS A 486 19.92 -14.26 0.88
N MET A 487 19.99 -14.24 -0.44
CA MET A 487 20.64 -13.15 -1.16
C MET A 487 19.92 -11.82 -0.94
N SER A 488 18.61 -11.82 -0.71
CA SER A 488 17.81 -10.63 -0.45
C SER A 488 18.24 -9.86 0.80
N TYR A 489 18.76 -10.52 1.82
CA TYR A 489 19.32 -9.85 3.01
C TYR A 489 20.86 -9.78 3.02
N ILE A 490 21.55 -10.73 2.37
CA ILE A 490 23.02 -10.75 2.34
C ILE A 490 23.57 -9.55 1.57
N ILE A 491 22.99 -9.23 0.41
CA ILE A 491 23.46 -8.11 -0.42
C ILE A 491 23.35 -6.78 0.31
N PRO A 492 22.17 -6.34 0.81
CA PRO A 492 22.10 -5.06 1.51
C PRO A 492 22.86 -5.06 2.84
N ARG A 493 22.94 -6.18 3.56
CA ARG A 493 23.78 -6.30 4.76
C ARG A 493 25.26 -6.11 4.42
N ASN A 494 25.74 -6.69 3.31
CA ASN A 494 27.11 -6.47 2.84
C ASN A 494 27.36 -4.99 2.53
N ASP A 495 26.43 -4.31 1.91
CA ASP A 495 26.52 -2.88 1.60
C ASP A 495 26.56 -2.01 2.86
N ASN A 496 25.81 -2.39 3.90
CA ASN A 496 25.78 -1.68 5.19
C ASN A 496 27.08 -1.90 6.02
N VAL A 497 27.65 -3.10 5.98
CA VAL A 497 28.83 -3.47 6.81
C VAL A 497 30.14 -3.13 6.13
N ALA A 498 30.19 -3.20 4.80
CA ALA A 498 31.36 -2.90 4.01
C ALA A 498 31.07 -1.80 2.98
N GLU A 499 31.00 -2.17 1.73
CA GLU A 499 30.62 -1.29 0.61
C GLU A 499 30.02 -2.14 -0.51
N LEU A 500 29.26 -1.54 -1.40
CA LEU A 500 28.60 -2.26 -2.51
C LEU A 500 29.58 -2.98 -3.46
N TRP A 501 30.84 -2.53 -3.52
CA TRP A 501 31.90 -3.13 -4.35
C TRP A 501 32.68 -4.25 -3.65
N PHE A 502 32.28 -4.63 -2.44
CA PHE A 502 32.77 -5.87 -1.83
C PHE A 502 31.89 -7.05 -2.21
N ALA A 503 32.52 -8.20 -2.45
CA ALA A 503 31.80 -9.41 -2.85
C ALA A 503 30.83 -9.89 -1.78
N PRO A 504 29.53 -10.09 -2.09
CA PRO A 504 28.55 -10.69 -1.18
C PRO A 504 28.71 -12.23 -1.15
N ALA A 505 29.92 -12.70 -0.89
CA ALA A 505 30.30 -14.11 -0.89
C ALA A 505 31.35 -14.41 0.19
N GLY A 506 31.53 -15.70 0.51
CA GLY A 506 32.54 -16.17 1.46
C GLY A 506 32.12 -16.01 2.94
N PHE A 507 32.89 -16.62 3.83
CA PHE A 507 32.60 -16.75 5.27
C PHE A 507 32.45 -15.40 5.98
N ASN A 508 33.16 -14.38 5.57
CA ASN A 508 33.14 -13.09 6.25
C ASN A 508 31.87 -12.29 6.03
N ARG A 509 31.15 -12.48 4.91
CA ARG A 509 30.03 -11.63 4.52
C ARG A 509 28.77 -12.37 4.11
N ALA A 510 28.89 -13.66 3.76
CA ALA A 510 27.78 -14.44 3.23
C ALA A 510 27.62 -15.81 3.93
N SER A 511 27.97 -15.88 5.22
CA SER A 511 27.65 -17.01 6.09
C SER A 511 26.16 -17.03 6.42
N ILE A 512 25.57 -18.22 6.45
CA ILE A 512 24.11 -18.44 6.63
C ILE A 512 23.91 -19.45 7.76
N ASP A 513 23.25 -19.04 8.83
CA ASP A 513 23.08 -19.89 10.03
C ASP A 513 21.71 -20.58 10.11
N VAL A 514 20.70 -20.11 9.32
CA VAL A 514 19.32 -20.56 9.42
C VAL A 514 18.98 -21.80 8.58
N ILE A 515 19.91 -22.25 7.72
CA ILE A 515 19.69 -23.41 6.84
C ILE A 515 19.75 -24.70 7.66
N LYS A 516 18.71 -25.52 7.53
CA LYS A 516 18.65 -26.88 8.09
C LYS A 516 19.25 -27.90 7.13
N GLU A 517 18.94 -27.80 5.86
CA GLU A 517 19.31 -28.77 4.83
C GLU A 517 19.46 -28.08 3.47
N LEU A 518 20.43 -28.51 2.66
CA LEU A 518 20.51 -28.17 1.24
C LEU A 518 19.85 -29.27 0.41
N ARG A 519 19.27 -28.90 -0.74
CA ARG A 519 18.76 -29.87 -1.73
C ARG A 519 19.85 -30.86 -2.15
N TYR A 520 21.04 -30.36 -2.34
CA TYR A 520 22.28 -31.10 -2.51
C TYR A 520 23.45 -30.21 -2.11
N ASN A 521 24.57 -30.81 -1.71
CA ASN A 521 25.81 -30.09 -1.40
C ASN A 521 26.84 -30.35 -2.50
N PRO A 522 27.20 -29.35 -3.33
CA PRO A 522 28.15 -29.55 -4.43
C PRO A 522 29.56 -29.82 -3.89
N LEU A 523 30.18 -30.91 -4.35
CA LEU A 523 31.53 -31.27 -4.05
C LEU A 523 32.52 -30.39 -4.85
N LEU A 524 33.83 -30.50 -4.57
CA LEU A 524 34.86 -29.67 -5.21
C LEU A 524 34.76 -29.70 -6.75
N GLY A 525 34.76 -30.90 -7.34
CA GLY A 525 34.63 -31.02 -8.80
C GLY A 525 33.30 -30.55 -9.38
N ASP A 526 32.24 -30.57 -8.58
CA ASP A 526 30.94 -29.99 -8.98
C ASP A 526 31.03 -28.46 -8.99
N ARG A 527 31.63 -27.87 -7.95
CA ARG A 527 31.84 -26.41 -7.87
C ARG A 527 32.68 -25.90 -9.03
N ASP A 528 33.73 -26.62 -9.44
CA ASP A 528 34.59 -26.27 -10.58
C ASP A 528 33.74 -26.25 -11.88
N ARG A 529 32.86 -27.26 -12.09
CA ARG A 529 31.96 -27.31 -13.25
C ARG A 529 30.91 -26.21 -13.22
N MET A 530 30.34 -25.93 -12.04
CA MET A 530 29.34 -24.88 -11.86
C MET A 530 29.94 -23.48 -12.09
N TYR A 531 31.18 -23.27 -11.62
CA TYR A 531 31.92 -22.02 -11.84
C TYR A 531 32.12 -21.74 -13.34
N LEU A 532 32.49 -22.76 -14.14
CA LEU A 532 32.62 -22.63 -15.59
C LEU A 532 31.28 -22.30 -16.30
N LYS A 533 30.15 -22.53 -15.63
CA LYS A 533 28.81 -22.21 -16.13
C LYS A 533 28.21 -20.98 -15.47
N GLN A 534 29.01 -20.19 -14.76
CA GLN A 534 28.61 -18.96 -14.07
C GLN A 534 27.46 -19.19 -13.06
N LEU A 535 27.49 -20.32 -12.34
CA LEU A 535 26.56 -20.62 -11.24
C LEU A 535 27.22 -20.38 -9.90
N ASN A 536 26.48 -19.70 -8.99
CA ASN A 536 26.93 -19.33 -7.65
C ASN A 536 26.22 -20.21 -6.61
N PRO A 537 26.81 -21.32 -6.14
CA PRO A 537 26.15 -22.22 -5.20
C PRO A 537 26.21 -21.73 -3.76
N ILE A 538 25.20 -22.10 -2.95
CA ILE A 538 25.31 -22.18 -1.51
C ILE A 538 25.93 -23.54 -1.17
N VAL A 539 26.97 -23.55 -0.33
CA VAL A 539 27.78 -24.73 -0.02
C VAL A 539 27.84 -24.94 1.49
N LYS A 540 27.77 -26.19 1.91
CA LYS A 540 28.00 -26.58 3.30
C LYS A 540 29.47 -26.97 3.50
N PHE A 541 30.17 -26.25 4.34
CA PHE A 541 31.49 -26.59 4.86
C PHE A 541 31.42 -27.00 6.33
N SER A 542 32.57 -27.41 6.92
CA SER A 542 32.66 -27.69 8.36
C SER A 542 32.33 -26.48 9.24
N GLN A 543 32.55 -25.28 8.73
CA GLN A 543 32.29 -23.99 9.40
C GLN A 543 30.86 -23.52 9.28
N GLY A 544 30.03 -24.14 8.44
CA GLY A 544 28.63 -23.75 8.20
C GLY A 544 28.25 -23.63 6.73
N TYR A 545 27.13 -23.05 6.48
CA TYR A 545 26.62 -22.77 5.12
C TYR A 545 27.10 -21.39 4.66
N VAL A 546 27.47 -21.29 3.40
CA VAL A 546 28.02 -20.05 2.84
C VAL A 546 27.71 -19.93 1.35
N VAL A 547 27.45 -18.71 0.87
CA VAL A 547 27.41 -18.40 -0.57
C VAL A 547 28.84 -18.45 -1.12
N TRP A 548 29.06 -19.31 -2.14
CA TRP A 548 30.41 -19.61 -2.65
C TRP A 548 30.55 -19.24 -4.12
N GLY A 549 30.28 -17.99 -4.44
CA GLY A 549 30.40 -17.41 -5.79
C GLY A 549 29.70 -16.07 -5.89
N GLN A 550 30.12 -15.27 -6.88
CA GLN A 550 29.55 -13.97 -7.20
C GLN A 550 29.61 -13.65 -8.70
N LEU A 551 29.60 -14.68 -9.54
CA LEU A 551 29.68 -14.49 -10.98
C LEU A 551 28.37 -13.98 -11.55
N THR A 552 28.44 -13.07 -12.50
CA THR A 552 27.34 -12.74 -13.40
C THR A 552 27.19 -13.85 -14.48
N SER A 553 26.08 -13.86 -15.18
CA SER A 553 25.83 -14.86 -16.24
C SER A 553 26.66 -14.68 -17.51
N GLN A 554 27.55 -13.65 -17.55
CA GLN A 554 28.39 -13.36 -18.70
C GLN A 554 29.45 -14.43 -18.90
N ALA A 555 29.43 -15.10 -20.06
CA ALA A 555 30.42 -16.12 -20.42
C ALA A 555 31.76 -15.50 -20.90
N LYS A 556 31.73 -14.30 -21.50
CA LYS A 556 32.93 -13.62 -21.99
C LYS A 556 33.81 -13.17 -20.82
N PRO A 557 35.10 -13.60 -20.76
CA PRO A 557 36.03 -13.17 -19.72
C PRO A 557 36.24 -11.65 -19.73
N SER A 558 35.84 -10.98 -18.65
CA SER A 558 36.06 -9.54 -18.43
C SER A 558 35.89 -9.22 -16.94
N ALA A 559 36.20 -8.01 -16.52
CA ALA A 559 35.92 -7.53 -15.17
C ALA A 559 34.43 -7.57 -14.82
N LEU A 560 33.53 -7.48 -15.81
CA LEU A 560 32.07 -7.53 -15.63
C LEU A 560 31.51 -8.95 -15.40
N GLN A 561 32.36 -9.96 -15.29
CA GLN A 561 31.94 -11.27 -14.77
C GLN A 561 31.68 -11.25 -13.27
N ASP A 562 32.27 -10.31 -12.53
CA ASP A 562 32.13 -10.21 -11.09
C ASP A 562 30.96 -9.29 -10.72
N LEU A 563 30.00 -9.78 -9.95
CA LEU A 563 28.79 -9.02 -9.55
C LEU A 563 29.13 -7.72 -8.80
N ASN A 564 30.11 -7.76 -7.90
CA ASN A 564 30.55 -6.59 -7.15
C ASN A 564 31.09 -5.49 -8.07
N ILE A 565 31.80 -5.85 -9.13
CA ILE A 565 32.32 -4.89 -10.12
C ILE A 565 31.19 -4.30 -10.95
N VAL A 566 30.25 -5.12 -11.39
CA VAL A 566 29.06 -4.62 -12.12
C VAL A 566 28.30 -3.62 -11.27
N ARG A 567 28.06 -3.93 -10.00
CA ARG A 567 27.38 -3.02 -9.06
C ARG A 567 28.14 -1.71 -8.88
N LEU A 568 29.47 -1.76 -8.75
CA LEU A 568 30.32 -0.55 -8.71
C LEU A 568 30.16 0.29 -9.96
N VAL A 569 30.23 -0.33 -11.15
CA VAL A 569 30.13 0.40 -12.43
C VAL A 569 28.76 1.05 -12.57
N LEU A 570 27.67 0.35 -12.22
CA LEU A 570 26.31 0.91 -12.29
C LEU A 570 26.11 2.03 -11.27
N TYR A 571 26.69 1.90 -10.07
CA TYR A 571 26.68 2.97 -9.07
C TYR A 571 27.40 4.23 -9.58
N CYS A 572 28.63 4.08 -10.11
CA CYS A 572 29.35 5.20 -10.69
C CYS A 572 28.58 5.83 -11.87
N LYS A 573 28.05 5.01 -12.77
CA LYS A 573 27.24 5.46 -13.89
C LYS A 573 26.09 6.34 -13.41
N ARG A 574 25.31 5.85 -12.43
CA ARG A 574 24.14 6.58 -11.90
C ARG A 574 24.52 7.91 -11.24
N ALA A 575 25.55 7.89 -10.40
CA ALA A 575 26.01 9.09 -9.71
C ALA A 575 26.48 10.16 -10.72
N LEU A 576 27.25 9.74 -11.73
CA LEU A 576 27.76 10.66 -12.76
C LEU A 576 26.64 11.15 -13.71
N GLU A 577 25.66 10.32 -14.05
CA GLU A 577 24.50 10.74 -14.82
C GLU A 577 23.70 11.83 -14.08
N GLN A 578 23.46 11.65 -12.79
CA GLN A 578 22.75 12.65 -11.98
C GLN A 578 23.55 13.95 -11.88
N TYR A 579 24.85 13.84 -11.63
CA TYR A 579 25.73 15.00 -11.53
C TYR A 579 25.82 15.78 -12.87
N CYS A 580 26.05 15.10 -13.99
CA CYS A 580 26.17 15.73 -15.30
C CYS A 580 24.90 16.43 -15.77
N ARG A 581 23.72 16.10 -15.24
CA ARG A 581 22.47 16.78 -15.56
C ARG A 581 22.47 18.26 -15.17
N PHE A 582 23.21 18.65 -14.14
CA PHE A 582 23.30 20.05 -13.71
C PHE A 582 24.07 20.94 -14.72
N PHE A 583 24.88 20.33 -15.59
CA PHE A 583 25.66 21.05 -16.63
C PHE A 583 24.95 21.12 -17.98
N ILE A 584 23.74 20.57 -18.08
CA ILE A 584 22.93 20.75 -19.31
C ILE A 584 22.46 22.19 -19.37
N PHE A 585 22.73 22.85 -20.52
CA PHE A 585 22.54 24.28 -20.80
C PHE A 585 23.63 25.22 -20.24
N GLU A 586 24.67 24.70 -19.56
CA GLU A 586 25.84 25.51 -19.20
C GLU A 586 26.72 25.81 -20.42
N GLN A 587 27.66 26.74 -20.26
CA GLN A 587 28.57 27.16 -21.35
C GLN A 587 29.54 26.01 -21.71
N ASN A 588 29.64 25.70 -23.00
CA ASN A 588 30.53 24.65 -23.49
C ASN A 588 31.95 25.18 -23.67
N ASP A 589 32.68 25.42 -22.60
CA ASP A 589 34.01 25.97 -22.53
C ASP A 589 34.95 25.20 -21.56
N PRO A 590 36.27 25.52 -21.63
CA PRO A 590 37.23 24.86 -20.76
C PRO A 590 37.04 25.07 -19.27
N VAL A 591 36.29 26.10 -18.82
CA VAL A 591 36.01 26.34 -17.40
C VAL A 591 35.03 25.28 -16.89
N THR A 592 33.91 25.14 -17.59
CA THR A 592 32.89 24.09 -17.27
C THR A 592 33.49 22.69 -17.34
N TRP A 593 34.35 22.39 -18.34
CA TRP A 593 35.00 21.06 -18.42
C TRP A 593 35.95 20.82 -17.24
N GLY A 594 36.67 21.86 -16.81
CA GLY A 594 37.57 21.80 -15.66
C GLY A 594 36.82 21.51 -14.36
N GLU A 595 35.67 22.15 -14.15
CA GLU A 595 34.79 21.95 -13.02
C GLU A 595 34.23 20.51 -13.00
N VAL A 596 33.62 20.08 -14.10
CA VAL A 596 33.11 18.69 -14.24
C VAL A 596 34.21 17.67 -14.01
N SER A 597 35.39 17.87 -14.57
CA SER A 597 36.53 16.95 -14.39
C SER A 597 36.98 16.89 -12.92
N GLY A 598 37.06 18.05 -12.23
CA GLY A 598 37.48 18.14 -10.83
C GLY A 598 36.57 17.35 -9.90
N ASP A 599 35.28 17.54 -10.01
CA ASP A 599 34.27 16.90 -9.15
C ASP A 599 34.19 15.38 -9.40
N ILE A 600 34.29 14.96 -10.66
CA ILE A 600 34.37 13.53 -11.01
C ILE A 600 35.61 12.88 -10.43
N ILE A 601 36.77 13.55 -10.50
CA ILE A 601 38.02 13.06 -9.93
C ILE A 601 37.89 12.91 -8.42
N GLU A 602 37.32 13.91 -7.73
CA GLU A 602 37.09 13.83 -6.28
C GLU A 602 36.20 12.63 -5.88
N PHE A 603 35.08 12.45 -6.59
CA PHE A 603 34.18 11.32 -6.38
C PHE A 603 34.90 9.97 -6.57
N LEU A 604 35.64 9.80 -7.65
CA LEU A 604 36.35 8.56 -7.95
C LEU A 604 37.53 8.30 -6.96
N GLU A 605 38.20 9.36 -6.48
CA GLU A 605 39.24 9.23 -5.48
C GLU A 605 38.70 8.75 -4.13
N GLN A 606 37.47 9.17 -3.75
CA GLN A 606 36.79 8.64 -2.56
C GLN A 606 36.54 7.13 -2.69
N ILE A 607 36.07 6.65 -3.86
CA ILE A 607 35.86 5.21 -4.11
C ILE A 607 37.19 4.44 -4.07
N LYS A 608 38.25 4.99 -4.66
CA LYS A 608 39.57 4.41 -4.65
C LYS A 608 40.12 4.29 -3.23
N ASN A 609 40.02 5.34 -2.43
CA ASN A 609 40.46 5.36 -1.03
C ASN A 609 39.71 4.32 -0.17
N ARG A 610 38.45 4.00 -0.57
CA ARG A 610 37.62 2.96 0.04
C ARG A 610 37.78 1.58 -0.63
N ARG A 611 38.86 1.36 -1.40
CA ARG A 611 39.24 0.10 -2.03
C ARG A 611 38.31 -0.39 -3.14
N GLY A 612 37.54 0.49 -3.77
CA GLY A 612 36.70 0.15 -4.92
C GLY A 612 37.44 0.13 -6.25
N LEU A 613 38.47 1.00 -6.38
CA LEU A 613 39.26 1.16 -7.59
C LEU A 613 40.74 1.06 -7.27
N ASP A 614 41.51 0.44 -8.16
CA ASP A 614 42.97 0.49 -8.15
C ASP A 614 43.46 1.80 -8.82
N SER A 615 42.85 2.13 -9.95
CA SER A 615 43.13 3.37 -10.67
C SER A 615 41.95 3.79 -11.53
N TYR A 616 41.96 5.04 -11.94
CA TYR A 616 40.97 5.59 -12.88
C TYR A 616 41.62 6.66 -13.73
N SER A 617 40.98 7.01 -14.86
CA SER A 617 41.29 8.22 -15.63
C SER A 617 40.00 8.91 -16.08
N VAL A 618 40.05 10.24 -16.07
CA VAL A 618 38.94 11.10 -16.47
C VAL A 618 39.42 12.01 -17.57
N ASP A 619 38.70 12.04 -18.70
CA ASP A 619 38.96 12.91 -19.84
C ASP A 619 37.64 13.64 -20.13
N VAL A 620 37.65 14.96 -19.90
CA VAL A 620 36.49 15.83 -20.10
C VAL A 620 36.87 16.92 -21.08
N GLY A 621 36.10 17.09 -22.13
CA GLY A 621 36.40 18.10 -23.12
C GLY A 621 35.47 18.10 -24.31
N ALA A 622 35.74 18.98 -25.28
CA ALA A 622 35.03 18.96 -26.54
C ALA A 622 35.95 19.30 -27.71
N THR A 623 35.86 18.51 -28.74
CA THR A 623 36.46 18.82 -30.06
C THR A 623 35.72 19.99 -30.69
N GLU A 624 36.33 20.62 -31.71
CA GLU A 624 35.66 21.70 -32.43
C GLU A 624 34.32 21.29 -33.06
N TYR A 625 34.20 20.02 -33.48
CA TYR A 625 32.98 19.46 -34.01
C TYR A 625 31.92 19.31 -32.92
N GLU A 626 32.28 18.77 -31.75
CA GLU A 626 31.38 18.59 -30.61
C GLU A 626 30.86 19.95 -30.11
N ARG A 627 31.71 20.97 -30.03
CA ARG A 627 31.30 22.34 -29.69
C ARG A 627 30.27 22.89 -30.68
N LYS A 628 30.50 22.70 -31.98
CA LYS A 628 29.53 23.09 -33.01
C LYS A 628 28.21 22.32 -32.93
N THR A 629 28.23 21.07 -32.47
CA THR A 629 27.04 20.23 -32.29
C THR A 629 26.47 20.30 -30.88
N LYS A 630 26.91 21.26 -30.06
CA LYS A 630 26.43 21.50 -28.66
C LYS A 630 26.65 20.27 -27.72
N LYS A 631 27.81 19.64 -27.82
CA LYS A 631 28.20 18.48 -27.04
C LYS A 631 29.58 18.69 -26.41
N PHE A 632 29.80 18.08 -25.27
CA PHE A 632 31.11 17.75 -24.77
C PHE A 632 31.11 16.28 -24.31
N HIS A 633 32.27 15.67 -24.24
CA HIS A 633 32.40 14.26 -23.78
C HIS A 633 32.98 14.20 -22.39
N VAL A 634 32.55 13.17 -21.67
CA VAL A 634 33.08 12.75 -20.38
C VAL A 634 33.45 11.27 -20.51
N ASN A 635 34.73 10.98 -20.65
CA ASN A 635 35.26 9.63 -20.75
C ASN A 635 35.87 9.22 -19.40
N VAL A 636 35.25 8.25 -18.75
CA VAL A 636 35.74 7.71 -17.48
C VAL A 636 36.21 6.29 -17.69
N THR A 637 37.49 6.04 -17.43
CA THR A 637 38.06 4.69 -17.43
C THR A 637 38.25 4.23 -15.99
N LEU A 638 37.67 3.10 -15.64
CA LEU A 638 37.76 2.51 -14.31
C LEU A 638 38.61 1.23 -14.34
N ASN A 639 39.49 1.10 -13.40
CA ASN A 639 40.24 -0.13 -13.13
C ASN A 639 39.82 -0.63 -11.72
N PRO A 640 38.83 -1.50 -11.61
CA PRO A 640 38.29 -1.92 -10.32
C PRO A 640 39.23 -2.87 -9.59
N THR A 641 39.27 -2.79 -8.27
CA THR A 641 39.97 -3.72 -7.41
C THR A 641 39.31 -5.10 -7.46
N ARG A 642 40.06 -6.13 -7.83
CA ARG A 642 39.55 -7.50 -7.91
C ARG A 642 39.58 -8.23 -6.58
N VAL A 643 38.63 -9.11 -6.37
CA VAL A 643 38.61 -9.99 -5.20
C VAL A 643 39.57 -11.14 -5.36
N VAL A 644 40.04 -11.67 -4.23
CA VAL A 644 40.88 -12.88 -4.20
C VAL A 644 39.97 -14.09 -4.20
N GLU A 645 40.00 -14.89 -5.25
CA GLU A 645 39.26 -16.15 -5.36
C GLU A 645 40.12 -17.39 -5.20
N GLN A 646 41.42 -17.29 -5.45
CA GLN A 646 42.37 -18.39 -5.32
C GLN A 646 43.58 -17.97 -4.50
N ILE A 647 43.95 -18.80 -3.51
CA ILE A 647 45.14 -18.64 -2.69
C ILE A 647 46.01 -19.89 -2.89
N GLN A 648 47.20 -19.70 -3.44
CA GLN A 648 48.16 -20.78 -3.61
C GLN A 648 49.13 -20.80 -2.40
N LEU A 649 49.10 -21.88 -1.62
CA LEU A 649 50.02 -22.11 -0.51
C LEU A 649 51.10 -23.08 -0.95
N ASN A 650 52.36 -22.64 -0.92
CA ASN A 650 53.50 -23.45 -1.24
C ASN A 650 54.30 -23.75 0.05
N PHE A 651 54.46 -25.03 0.39
CA PHE A 651 55.27 -25.47 1.54
C PHE A 651 56.59 -26.03 1.00
N PHE A 652 57.67 -25.43 1.41
CA PHE A 652 59.01 -25.89 1.09
C PHE A 652 59.60 -26.62 2.33
N ILE A 653 59.85 -27.92 2.20
CA ILE A 653 60.43 -28.72 3.23
C ILE A 653 61.94 -28.93 2.84
N GLN A 654 62.90 -28.49 3.70
CA GLN A 654 64.30 -28.68 3.51
C GLN A 654 64.80 -29.90 4.25
#